data_0101d63dd134c7a7442ef102fa89b935
#
_entry.id   0101d63dd134c7a7442ef102fa89b935
#
_cell.length_a   1.000
_cell.length_b   1.000
_cell.length_c   1.000
_cell.angle_alpha   90.00
_cell.angle_beta   90.00
_cell.angle_gamma   90.00
#
_symmetry.space_group_name_H-M   'P 1'
#
loop_
_entity.id
_entity.type
_entity.pdbx_description
1 polymer ?
#
loop_
_entity_poly.entity_id
_entity_poly.type
_entity_poly.pdbx_seq_one_letter_code
_entity_poly.pdbx_strand_id
1 'polypeptide(L)'
;MAYNGQNRDYAGGSGHQLTDLPPGGNYHMPPHEHEEEAGRYLLNEQPGSGYEHDRLGAPQPPDRPVSTYSLTESYAPGAGQTASQPHQPGGYESYGAGGQYGQDGQFIQAHDFPYGRPASTVEDEEESWMARQQQPGGFGRGNGSGLKRFNTRKVKLVQGSVLSIDYPVPSAIKNAVEPRYRDVEGGNEEFMKMRYTAATCDPNDFTLKNGYDLRPRMYNRHTELLIAITYYNEDKVLLSRTLHGVMQNIRDIVNLKKSTFWNKGGPAWQKIVVCLVFDGIEKADKNTLDVLATVGIYQDGVIKKDVDGKETVAHIFEYTSQLSVTPNQQLIRPTGDNPQNLPPVQFIFCLKQKNSKKINSHRWLFNAFGRILNPEVCILLDAGTKPSPRSLLALWEGFYNDKDLGGACGEIHAMLGKGGKKLFNPLVAVQNFEYKISNILDKPLESSFGYVSVLPGAFSAYRFRAIMGRPLEQYFHGDHTLSKSLGKKGIDGMNIFKKNMFLAEDRILCFELVAKAGQKWHLSYIKAAKGETDVPEGAAEFISQRRRWLNGSFAATLYSLMHFGRMYKSGHNIIRMIFLHVQLLYNIFNLIFTWFSLASYYLTTTVIMDLVGTPVVGGQGGAEHHGWPFGDTATPLINALLKYFYLAFVILQFILALGNRPKGSKFTYIASFMLFGLIQTYILVLSGYLVARAFNTPISEQIKLDSGKDFVNSFFSGEGAAGVILIALITIYGLYFLASFLYLDPWHMFHSFPYYLVLMSTYINILMVYAFNNWHDVSWGTKGSDKAEALPSANITKGEKNEVVVEEIEKEQEDIDSQFEQTVRRALAPFKEEEELEAKDVEDSYKSFRTGLVVCWLFSNIILIIVITSDNFNSFGIGKSSSVRTANFFKFLLYATAVLSVVRFIGFLWFLGKTGLMCCFSRR
;
A
#
# COMPACT_ATOMS: atom_id res chain seq x y z
N MET A 1 25.17 27.82 53.25
CA MET A 1 25.75 26.86 54.25
C MET A 1 26.48 25.80 53.45
N ALA A 2 27.78 25.81 53.63
CA ALA A 2 28.75 24.90 53.03
C ALA A 2 28.88 23.61 53.84
N TYR A 3 29.31 22.55 53.21
CA TYR A 3 30.25 21.52 53.68
C TYR A 3 30.45 20.53 52.55
N ASN A 4 31.61 20.50 51.86
CA ASN A 4 32.88 19.79 52.11
C ASN A 4 32.64 18.34 52.52
N GLY A 5 33.16 17.31 51.89
CA GLY A 5 34.42 17.06 51.20
C GLY A 5 34.88 15.66 51.62
N GLN A 6 35.44 14.92 50.73
CA GLN A 6 36.73 14.20 50.92
C GLN A 6 36.87 12.94 50.10
N ASN A 7 37.92 13.00 49.33
CA ASN A 7 38.67 11.96 48.63
C ASN A 7 38.95 10.69 49.44
N ARG A 8 39.09 9.58 48.70
CA ARG A 8 40.24 8.67 48.94
C ARG A 8 40.64 7.96 47.66
N ASP A 9 41.89 8.22 47.33
CA ASP A 9 42.72 7.56 46.33
C ASP A 9 42.95 6.09 46.66
N TYR A 10 43.18 5.28 45.65
CA TYR A 10 44.29 4.31 45.64
C TYR A 10 44.80 4.13 44.19
N ALA A 11 46.10 4.30 44.11
CA ALA A 11 47.00 4.31 42.98
C ALA A 11 47.47 2.91 42.54
N GLY A 12 48.04 2.85 41.37
CA GLY A 12 49.01 1.85 40.93
C GLY A 12 48.59 1.27 39.58
N GLY A 13 49.09 1.55 38.45
CA GLY A 13 50.46 1.85 38.05
C GLY A 13 50.85 0.83 37.00
N SER A 14 50.98 1.25 35.75
CA SER A 14 52.16 0.98 34.91
C SER A 14 51.84 1.36 33.46
N GLY A 15 52.56 2.40 33.02
CA GLY A 15 52.59 2.84 31.64
C GLY A 15 53.52 1.94 30.82
N HIS A 16 53.19 1.82 29.52
CA HIS A 16 54.20 1.59 28.51
C HIS A 16 54.02 2.58 27.37
N GLN A 17 55.10 3.22 27.04
CA GLN A 17 55.28 4.27 26.05
C GLN A 17 55.09 3.78 24.65
N LEU A 18 54.49 4.68 23.84
CA LEU A 18 54.61 4.71 22.39
C LEU A 18 56.06 4.88 21.94
N THR A 19 56.53 4.02 21.05
CA THR A 19 57.58 4.34 20.10
C THR A 19 57.39 3.53 18.82
N ASP A 20 57.42 4.27 17.70
CA ASP A 20 57.85 3.87 16.38
C ASP A 20 56.94 3.00 15.51
N LEU A 21 56.19 3.70 14.64
CA LEU A 21 55.69 3.19 13.36
C LEU A 21 56.59 3.70 12.23
N PRO A 22 57.08 2.83 11.33
CA PRO A 22 57.71 3.26 10.08
C PRO A 22 56.67 3.60 9.02
N PRO A 23 56.97 4.50 8.09
CA PRO A 23 56.01 4.92 7.04
C PRO A 23 56.04 3.98 5.84
N GLY A 24 54.85 3.72 5.28
CA GLY A 24 54.73 3.20 3.91
C GLY A 24 54.23 1.77 3.80
N GLY A 25 52.98 1.62 3.61
CA GLY A 25 52.36 0.39 3.14
C GLY A 25 50.93 0.67 2.72
N ASN A 26 50.69 0.87 1.42
CA ASN A 26 49.37 0.94 0.83
C ASN A 26 48.65 -0.40 1.04
N TYR A 27 47.68 -0.41 1.99
CA TYR A 27 46.69 -1.48 1.99
C TYR A 27 45.52 -1.11 1.08
N HIS A 28 45.52 -1.67 -0.12
CA HIS A 28 44.34 -1.79 -0.94
C HIS A 28 43.35 -2.69 -0.22
N MET A 29 42.18 -2.12 0.19
CA MET A 29 40.99 -2.91 0.43
C MET A 29 40.53 -3.49 -0.91
N PRO A 30 40.19 -4.78 -0.98
CA PRO A 30 39.61 -5.33 -2.20
C PRO A 30 38.25 -4.67 -2.47
N PRO A 31 37.96 -4.30 -3.71
CA PRO A 31 36.65 -3.76 -4.08
C PRO A 31 35.57 -4.82 -3.88
N HIS A 32 34.40 -4.35 -3.46
CA HIS A 32 33.22 -5.19 -3.34
C HIS A 32 32.80 -5.68 -4.76
N GLU A 33 33.17 -6.92 -5.08
CA GLU A 33 32.82 -7.57 -6.37
C GLU A 33 31.31 -7.65 -6.66
N HIS A 34 30.46 -7.45 -5.68
CA HIS A 34 28.99 -7.52 -5.84
C HIS A 34 28.34 -6.29 -6.47
N GLU A 35 28.95 -5.09 -6.37
CA GLU A 35 28.41 -3.87 -7.01
C GLU A 35 28.77 -3.81 -8.50
N GLU A 36 29.90 -4.34 -8.91
CA GLU A 36 30.29 -4.37 -10.33
C GLU A 36 29.48 -5.37 -11.16
N GLU A 37 29.09 -6.53 -10.63
CA GLU A 37 28.28 -7.50 -11.40
C GLU A 37 26.86 -6.98 -11.67
N ALA A 38 26.20 -6.33 -10.71
CA ALA A 38 24.90 -5.71 -10.93
C ALA A 38 24.97 -4.52 -11.88
N GLY A 39 26.05 -3.74 -11.84
CA GLY A 39 26.31 -2.62 -12.75
C GLY A 39 26.67 -3.06 -14.17
N ARG A 40 27.40 -4.13 -14.34
CA ARG A 40 27.79 -4.63 -15.68
C ARG A 40 26.63 -5.17 -16.50
N TYR A 41 25.63 -5.82 -15.84
CA TYR A 41 24.41 -6.25 -16.56
C TYR A 41 23.51 -5.10 -17.02
N LEU A 42 23.63 -3.92 -16.40
CA LEU A 42 22.82 -2.74 -16.74
C LEU A 42 23.54 -1.75 -17.66
N LEU A 43 24.88 -1.82 -17.79
CA LEU A 43 25.66 -0.86 -18.58
C LEU A 43 25.94 -1.33 -20.03
N ASN A 44 25.63 -2.58 -20.39
CA ASN A 44 25.87 -3.09 -21.74
C ASN A 44 24.72 -2.87 -22.74
N GLU A 45 23.66 -2.12 -22.34
CA GLU A 45 22.67 -1.65 -23.30
C GLU A 45 22.67 -0.12 -23.36
N GLN A 46 23.64 0.43 -24.08
CA GLN A 46 23.51 1.78 -24.63
C GLN A 46 22.61 1.71 -25.88
N PRO A 47 21.58 2.56 -26.01
CA PRO A 47 20.84 2.68 -27.26
C PRO A 47 21.70 3.37 -28.29
N GLY A 48 22.14 2.63 -29.29
CA GLY A 48 22.72 3.16 -30.49
C GLY A 48 21.72 4.03 -31.24
N SER A 49 22.10 5.27 -31.46
CA SER A 49 21.47 6.18 -32.39
C SER A 49 21.83 5.76 -33.80
N GLY A 50 20.90 5.86 -34.76
CA GLY A 50 21.20 6.00 -36.15
C GLY A 50 20.91 4.78 -37.00
N TYR A 51 20.06 5.00 -37.95
CA TYR A 51 19.81 4.23 -39.16
C TYR A 51 21.09 3.97 -39.94
N GLU A 52 21.29 2.72 -40.39
CA GLU A 52 21.59 2.43 -41.79
C GLU A 52 21.64 0.90 -42.01
N HIS A 53 21.13 0.48 -43.15
CA HIS A 53 21.23 -0.85 -43.68
C HIS A 53 22.67 -1.26 -43.92
N ASP A 54 23.06 -2.48 -43.43
CA ASP A 54 23.68 -3.45 -44.35
C ASP A 54 23.69 -4.87 -43.75
N ARG A 55 23.41 -5.83 -44.61
CA ARG A 55 23.44 -7.27 -44.31
C ARG A 55 24.91 -7.68 -44.15
N LEU A 56 25.20 -8.38 -43.05
CA LEU A 56 26.16 -9.50 -43.03
C LEU A 56 26.22 -10.12 -41.62
N GLY A 57 25.99 -11.43 -41.57
CA GLY A 57 26.48 -12.41 -40.59
C GLY A 57 26.33 -12.11 -39.09
N ALA A 58 25.24 -12.51 -38.46
CA ALA A 58 25.16 -12.60 -36.99
C ALA A 58 26.00 -13.78 -36.49
N PRO A 59 26.86 -13.61 -35.47
CA PRO A 59 27.51 -14.73 -34.80
C PRO A 59 26.49 -15.42 -33.91
N GLN A 60 26.46 -16.76 -33.94
CA GLN A 60 25.66 -17.60 -33.07
C GLN A 60 26.03 -17.34 -31.59
N PRO A 61 25.08 -17.25 -30.69
CA PRO A 61 25.35 -17.16 -29.25
C PRO A 61 25.94 -18.50 -28.75
N PRO A 62 26.80 -18.49 -27.73
CA PRO A 62 27.40 -19.70 -27.17
C PRO A 62 26.34 -20.60 -26.56
N ASP A 63 26.54 -21.91 -26.73
CA ASP A 63 25.71 -23.00 -26.26
C ASP A 63 25.32 -22.82 -24.80
N ARG A 64 24.02 -22.63 -24.57
CA ARG A 64 23.42 -22.67 -23.21
C ARG A 64 23.25 -24.12 -22.76
N PRO A 65 23.52 -24.47 -21.51
CA PRO A 65 23.20 -25.80 -21.03
C PRO A 65 21.70 -26.03 -21.12
N VAL A 66 21.31 -26.99 -21.93
CA VAL A 66 19.93 -27.43 -22.13
C VAL A 66 19.40 -27.94 -20.78
N SER A 67 18.33 -27.37 -20.29
CA SER A 67 17.59 -27.90 -19.14
C SER A 67 17.14 -29.33 -19.44
N THR A 68 17.54 -30.26 -18.59
CA THR A 68 17.34 -31.71 -18.74
C THR A 68 15.89 -32.18 -18.54
N TYR A 69 14.91 -31.35 -18.82
CA TYR A 69 13.50 -31.71 -18.73
C TYR A 69 12.75 -31.67 -20.07
N SER A 70 13.43 -32.01 -21.15
CA SER A 70 12.78 -32.26 -22.44
C SER A 70 12.81 -33.77 -22.69
N LEU A 71 11.75 -34.47 -22.29
CA LEU A 71 11.43 -35.80 -22.78
C LEU A 71 10.69 -35.66 -24.11
N THR A 72 11.43 -35.47 -25.17
CA THR A 72 10.95 -35.75 -26.54
C THR A 72 11.52 -37.07 -26.97
N GLU A 73 10.80 -38.14 -26.76
CA GLU A 73 10.94 -39.32 -27.60
C GLU A 73 10.27 -39.08 -28.94
N SER A 74 11.06 -38.96 -29.96
CA SER A 74 10.68 -38.95 -31.34
C SER A 74 10.16 -40.32 -31.78
N TYR A 75 8.87 -40.41 -32.12
CA TYR A 75 8.36 -41.54 -32.94
C TYR A 75 8.26 -41.12 -34.39
N ALA A 76 8.93 -41.81 -35.25
CA ALA A 76 8.86 -41.69 -36.69
C ALA A 76 7.50 -42.23 -37.22
N PRO A 77 6.93 -41.64 -38.29
CA PRO A 77 5.64 -42.08 -38.79
C PRO A 77 5.77 -43.30 -39.74
N GLY A 78 5.11 -44.39 -39.37
CA GLY A 78 4.86 -45.51 -40.28
C GLY A 78 3.53 -45.35 -41.01
N ALA A 79 3.58 -45.39 -42.31
CA ALA A 79 2.44 -45.32 -43.20
C ALA A 79 1.49 -46.52 -43.11
N GLY A 80 0.19 -46.34 -43.14
CA GLY A 80 -0.82 -47.42 -43.32
C GLY A 80 -2.23 -46.86 -43.39
N GLN A 81 -2.72 -46.76 -44.59
CA GLN A 81 -4.13 -46.49 -44.95
C GLN A 81 -5.07 -47.59 -44.44
N THR A 82 -6.25 -47.24 -43.93
CA THR A 82 -7.55 -47.77 -44.43
C THR A 82 -8.73 -47.04 -43.79
N ALA A 83 -9.71 -46.75 -44.66
CA ALA A 83 -10.98 -46.09 -44.36
C ALA A 83 -11.97 -47.05 -43.68
N SER A 84 -12.80 -46.54 -42.75
CA SER A 84 -14.22 -46.99 -42.65
C SER A 84 -15.03 -46.02 -41.77
N GLN A 85 -16.27 -45.92 -42.13
CA GLN A 85 -17.37 -45.00 -41.90
C GLN A 85 -17.80 -44.73 -40.45
N PRO A 86 -18.67 -43.71 -40.24
CA PRO A 86 -18.90 -43.02 -38.96
C PRO A 86 -20.02 -43.70 -38.15
N HIS A 87 -19.79 -43.80 -36.84
CA HIS A 87 -20.84 -44.04 -35.85
C HIS A 87 -21.19 -42.71 -35.15
N GLN A 88 -22.49 -42.42 -35.10
CA GLN A 88 -23.05 -41.29 -34.35
C GLN A 88 -22.74 -41.36 -32.88
N PRO A 89 -22.42 -40.25 -32.25
CA PRO A 89 -22.27 -40.16 -30.79
C PRO A 89 -23.64 -39.94 -30.13
N GLY A 90 -23.94 -40.80 -29.16
CA GLY A 90 -25.04 -40.60 -28.23
C GLY A 90 -24.83 -39.36 -27.39
N GLY A 91 -25.90 -38.60 -27.19
CA GLY A 91 -25.86 -37.33 -26.49
C GLY A 91 -25.49 -37.47 -25.01
N TYR A 92 -24.52 -36.70 -24.57
CA TYR A 92 -24.33 -36.40 -23.17
C TYR A 92 -25.08 -35.12 -22.86
N GLU A 93 -26.08 -35.22 -21.97
CA GLU A 93 -26.78 -34.06 -21.40
C GLU A 93 -25.84 -33.15 -20.65
N SER A 94 -25.75 -31.92 -21.08
CA SER A 94 -25.04 -30.86 -20.37
C SER A 94 -25.88 -30.41 -19.19
N TYR A 95 -25.40 -30.60 -17.98
CA TYR A 95 -25.93 -29.92 -16.80
C TYR A 95 -25.57 -28.43 -16.85
N GLY A 96 -26.44 -27.66 -17.51
CA GLY A 96 -26.44 -26.21 -17.41
C GLY A 96 -27.32 -25.79 -16.23
N ALA A 97 -26.75 -25.18 -15.25
CA ALA A 97 -27.49 -24.40 -14.25
C ALA A 97 -27.98 -23.11 -14.89
N GLY A 98 -29.09 -23.18 -15.61
CA GLY A 98 -29.83 -22.01 -16.12
C GLY A 98 -31.09 -21.83 -15.30
N GLY A 99 -31.15 -20.82 -14.45
CA GLY A 99 -32.37 -20.37 -13.84
C GLY A 99 -33.27 -19.78 -14.93
N GLN A 100 -34.47 -20.34 -15.13
CA GLN A 100 -35.52 -19.73 -15.94
C GLN A 100 -36.23 -18.64 -15.16
N TYR A 101 -36.43 -17.49 -15.79
CA TYR A 101 -37.31 -16.44 -15.31
C TYR A 101 -38.75 -16.76 -15.69
N GLY A 102 -39.66 -16.78 -14.71
CA GLY A 102 -41.08 -16.79 -14.95
C GLY A 102 -41.56 -15.42 -15.43
N GLN A 103 -42.71 -15.40 -16.08
CA GLN A 103 -43.33 -14.22 -16.72
C GLN A 103 -43.65 -13.05 -15.77
N ASP A 104 -43.50 -13.21 -14.44
CA ASP A 104 -43.84 -12.19 -13.44
C ASP A 104 -42.63 -11.66 -12.65
N GLY A 105 -41.39 -11.89 -13.07
CA GLY A 105 -40.21 -11.20 -12.58
C GLY A 105 -39.79 -11.52 -11.12
N GLN A 106 -40.32 -12.58 -10.48
CA GLN A 106 -39.92 -13.01 -9.14
C GLN A 106 -38.98 -14.21 -9.21
N PHE A 107 -37.95 -14.13 -8.35
CA PHE A 107 -36.91 -15.13 -8.18
C PHE A 107 -37.47 -16.35 -7.45
N ILE A 108 -37.51 -17.53 -8.06
CA ILE A 108 -37.90 -18.77 -7.42
C ILE A 108 -36.63 -19.42 -6.82
N GLN A 109 -36.56 -19.47 -5.50
CA GLN A 109 -35.58 -20.28 -4.76
C GLN A 109 -35.91 -21.77 -4.92
N ALA A 110 -34.94 -22.53 -5.38
CA ALA A 110 -35.05 -23.99 -5.44
C ALA A 110 -34.98 -24.58 -4.02
N HIS A 111 -36.14 -24.82 -3.44
CA HIS A 111 -36.31 -25.75 -2.34
C HIS A 111 -36.99 -27.01 -2.91
N ASP A 112 -36.58 -28.16 -2.33
CA ASP A 112 -37.13 -29.49 -2.44
C ASP A 112 -36.42 -30.48 -3.39
N PHE A 113 -35.51 -31.22 -2.78
CA PHE A 113 -35.31 -32.63 -3.05
C PHE A 113 -35.35 -33.43 -1.74
N PRO A 114 -36.17 -34.46 -1.67
CA PRO A 114 -36.32 -35.28 -0.45
C PRO A 114 -35.37 -36.48 -0.47
N TYR A 115 -34.27 -36.46 0.29
CA TYR A 115 -33.68 -37.65 0.84
C TYR A 115 -33.05 -37.36 2.20
N GLY A 116 -33.78 -37.80 3.24
CA GLY A 116 -33.30 -37.77 4.60
C GLY A 116 -32.25 -38.81 4.86
N ARG A 117 -31.11 -38.40 5.40
CA ARG A 117 -30.29 -39.12 6.35
C ARG A 117 -29.74 -38.11 7.39
N PRO A 118 -29.66 -38.50 8.67
CA PRO A 118 -29.23 -37.60 9.73
C PRO A 118 -27.77 -37.22 9.56
N ALA A 119 -27.47 -35.96 9.82
CA ALA A 119 -26.13 -35.42 9.84
C ALA A 119 -25.29 -36.09 10.93
N SER A 120 -24.28 -36.86 10.53
CA SER A 120 -23.10 -37.11 11.35
C SER A 120 -22.25 -35.85 11.29
N THR A 121 -21.74 -35.45 12.44
CA THR A 121 -20.93 -34.22 12.58
C THR A 121 -19.63 -34.31 11.77
N VAL A 122 -19.30 -33.24 11.10
CA VAL A 122 -18.14 -33.10 10.20
C VAL A 122 -16.78 -33.37 10.88
N GLU A 123 -16.76 -33.39 12.23
CA GLU A 123 -15.57 -33.68 13.04
C GLU A 123 -15.13 -35.16 12.98
N ASP A 124 -16.06 -36.08 12.82
CA ASP A 124 -15.73 -37.54 12.82
C ASP A 124 -15.09 -38.01 11.51
N GLU A 125 -15.29 -37.34 10.39
CA GLU A 125 -14.69 -37.70 9.11
C GLU A 125 -13.24 -37.16 8.95
N GLU A 126 -12.90 -36.01 9.54
CA GLU A 126 -11.53 -35.48 9.53
C GLU A 126 -10.59 -36.31 10.42
N GLU A 127 -11.05 -36.76 11.60
CA GLU A 127 -10.24 -37.66 12.45
C GLU A 127 -9.99 -39.02 11.79
N SER A 128 -10.95 -39.54 11.06
CA SER A 128 -10.79 -40.85 10.37
C SER A 128 -9.79 -40.78 9.20
N TRP A 129 -9.65 -39.66 8.55
CA TRP A 129 -8.70 -39.46 7.45
C TRP A 129 -7.27 -39.23 7.94
N MET A 130 -7.04 -38.50 9.05
CA MET A 130 -5.73 -38.33 9.68
C MET A 130 -5.21 -39.62 10.31
N ALA A 131 -6.07 -40.44 10.92
CA ALA A 131 -5.70 -41.73 11.49
C ALA A 131 -5.21 -42.75 10.43
N ARG A 132 -5.67 -42.62 9.19
CA ARG A 132 -5.21 -43.51 8.09
C ARG A 132 -3.83 -43.14 7.53
N GLN A 133 -3.35 -41.93 7.74
CA GLN A 133 -2.01 -41.51 7.29
C GLN A 133 -0.88 -41.81 8.30
N GLN A 134 -1.20 -42.12 9.56
CA GLN A 134 -0.20 -42.29 10.63
C GLN A 134 0.14 -43.74 11.03
N GLN A 135 -0.39 -44.77 10.36
CA GLN A 135 -0.05 -46.13 10.72
C GLN A 135 1.12 -46.68 9.86
N PRO A 136 2.29 -46.99 10.47
CA PRO A 136 3.29 -47.86 9.81
C PRO A 136 2.80 -49.28 9.72
N GLY A 137 2.98 -49.91 8.57
CA GLY A 137 2.44 -51.19 8.18
C GLY A 137 2.57 -52.34 9.20
N GLY A 138 1.42 -52.82 9.64
CA GLY A 138 1.29 -54.07 10.34
C GLY A 138 0.44 -55.06 9.51
N PHE A 139 0.95 -56.20 9.22
CA PHE A 139 0.29 -57.27 8.49
C PHE A 139 -0.91 -57.82 9.26
N GLY A 140 -2.11 -57.60 8.74
CA GLY A 140 -3.34 -58.21 9.22
C GLY A 140 -4.19 -58.67 8.03
N ARG A 141 -4.34 -59.99 7.85
CA ARG A 141 -5.19 -60.66 6.87
C ARG A 141 -6.67 -60.45 7.19
N GLY A 142 -7.38 -59.73 6.31
CA GLY A 142 -8.84 -59.55 6.40
C GLY A 142 -9.43 -59.06 5.09
N ASN A 143 -10.40 -59.77 4.58
CA ASN A 143 -11.12 -59.71 3.31
C ASN A 143 -11.42 -58.32 2.71
N GLY A 144 -11.00 -58.09 1.49
CA GLY A 144 -11.76 -57.57 0.36
C GLY A 144 -12.37 -56.16 0.46
N SER A 145 -11.55 -55.09 0.59
CA SER A 145 -11.78 -53.82 -0.07
C SER A 145 -10.39 -53.38 -0.61
N GLY A 146 -10.31 -53.16 -1.92
CA GLY A 146 -9.03 -52.96 -2.61
C GLY A 146 -8.30 -51.73 -2.00
N LEU A 147 -7.17 -52.01 -1.34
CA LEU A 147 -6.19 -50.99 -0.96
C LEU A 147 -5.78 -50.26 -2.25
N LYS A 148 -6.17 -49.04 -2.42
CA LYS A 148 -5.65 -48.14 -3.47
C LYS A 148 -4.13 -48.12 -3.31
N ARG A 149 -3.39 -48.78 -4.21
CA ARG A 149 -1.95 -48.66 -4.31
C ARG A 149 -1.64 -47.26 -4.82
N PHE A 150 -1.15 -46.42 -3.96
CA PHE A 150 -0.60 -45.15 -4.40
C PHE A 150 0.70 -45.40 -5.16
N ASN A 151 0.74 -45.07 -6.43
CA ASN A 151 1.96 -45.04 -7.19
C ASN A 151 2.87 -43.91 -6.73
N THR A 152 4.11 -44.22 -6.35
CA THR A 152 5.12 -43.20 -6.03
C THR A 152 5.96 -42.91 -7.28
N ARG A 153 6.16 -41.65 -7.59
CA ARG A 153 7.10 -41.21 -8.62
C ARG A 153 8.37 -40.65 -7.99
N LYS A 154 9.51 -40.88 -8.61
CA LYS A 154 10.79 -40.29 -8.20
C LYS A 154 11.00 -38.99 -8.96
N VAL A 155 11.11 -37.86 -8.24
CA VAL A 155 11.34 -36.54 -8.80
C VAL A 155 12.78 -36.12 -8.53
N LYS A 156 13.49 -35.72 -9.59
CA LYS A 156 14.87 -35.24 -9.53
C LYS A 156 14.90 -33.80 -9.07
N LEU A 157 15.77 -33.47 -8.11
CA LEU A 157 15.98 -32.12 -7.66
C LEU A 157 16.77 -31.31 -8.68
N VAL A 158 16.37 -30.05 -8.91
CA VAL A 158 17.11 -29.12 -9.76
C VAL A 158 18.43 -28.78 -9.08
N GLN A 159 19.53 -28.94 -9.75
CA GLN A 159 20.90 -28.78 -9.20
C GLN A 159 21.13 -29.54 -7.88
N GLY A 160 20.37 -30.63 -7.62
CA GLY A 160 20.51 -31.46 -6.42
C GLY A 160 20.00 -30.83 -5.12
N SER A 161 19.35 -29.66 -5.17
CA SER A 161 18.91 -28.92 -3.96
C SER A 161 17.54 -28.27 -4.05
N VAL A 162 17.02 -27.97 -5.25
CA VAL A 162 15.76 -27.27 -5.42
C VAL A 162 14.65 -28.23 -5.83
N LEU A 163 13.59 -28.30 -5.01
CA LEU A 163 12.40 -29.08 -5.32
C LEU A 163 11.45 -28.23 -6.18
N SER A 164 11.31 -28.60 -7.45
CA SER A 164 10.36 -27.99 -8.39
C SER A 164 9.62 -29.08 -9.14
N ILE A 165 8.29 -29.13 -9.00
CA ILE A 165 7.44 -30.22 -9.49
C ILE A 165 6.28 -29.65 -10.28
N ASP A 166 5.98 -30.27 -11.43
CA ASP A 166 4.77 -29.98 -12.19
C ASP A 166 3.65 -30.95 -11.79
N TYR A 167 2.54 -30.38 -11.28
CA TYR A 167 1.34 -31.13 -10.91
C TYR A 167 0.26 -30.95 -11.96
N PRO A 168 -0.49 -32.01 -12.29
CA PRO A 168 -1.66 -31.87 -13.16
C PRO A 168 -2.71 -31.00 -12.47
N VAL A 169 -3.36 -30.12 -13.23
CA VAL A 169 -4.49 -29.34 -12.71
C VAL A 169 -5.80 -30.13 -12.86
N PRO A 170 -6.83 -29.81 -12.04
CA PRO A 170 -8.15 -30.45 -12.14
C PRO A 170 -8.74 -30.38 -13.55
N SER A 171 -9.47 -31.42 -13.95
CA SER A 171 -10.07 -31.51 -15.30
C SER A 171 -11.01 -30.36 -15.60
N ALA A 172 -11.75 -29.86 -14.60
CA ALA A 172 -12.62 -28.70 -14.76
C ALA A 172 -11.87 -27.42 -15.16
N ILE A 173 -10.65 -27.22 -14.66
CA ILE A 173 -9.78 -26.10 -15.03
C ILE A 173 -9.22 -26.29 -16.43
N LYS A 174 -8.71 -27.49 -16.75
CA LYS A 174 -8.22 -27.82 -18.11
C LYS A 174 -9.27 -27.56 -19.17
N ASN A 175 -10.51 -28.01 -18.91
CA ASN A 175 -11.62 -27.88 -19.86
C ASN A 175 -12.15 -26.45 -19.98
N ALA A 176 -11.89 -25.58 -19.01
CA ALA A 176 -12.28 -24.18 -19.04
C ALA A 176 -11.36 -23.28 -19.87
N VAL A 177 -10.19 -23.75 -20.29
CA VAL A 177 -9.28 -23.00 -21.16
C VAL A 177 -9.84 -22.97 -22.58
N GLU A 178 -9.81 -21.78 -23.21
CA GLU A 178 -10.28 -21.64 -24.61
C GLU A 178 -9.51 -22.54 -25.56
N PRO A 179 -10.18 -23.20 -26.54
CA PRO A 179 -9.52 -24.13 -27.48
C PRO A 179 -8.30 -23.55 -28.19
N ARG A 180 -8.36 -22.29 -28.60
CA ARG A 180 -7.27 -21.58 -29.30
C ARG A 180 -5.96 -21.49 -28.50
N TYR A 181 -6.00 -21.67 -27.17
CA TYR A 181 -4.82 -21.72 -26.31
C TYR A 181 -4.48 -23.15 -25.90
N ARG A 182 -5.45 -24.06 -25.93
CA ARG A 182 -5.30 -25.45 -25.54
C ARG A 182 -4.69 -26.31 -26.65
N ASP A 183 -5.04 -26.03 -27.90
CA ASP A 183 -4.75 -26.89 -29.06
C ASP A 183 -3.51 -26.43 -29.86
N VAL A 184 -2.64 -25.57 -29.28
CA VAL A 184 -1.41 -25.12 -29.92
C VAL A 184 -0.36 -26.23 -29.86
N GLU A 185 0.13 -26.67 -31.00
CA GLU A 185 1.22 -27.67 -31.10
C GLU A 185 2.47 -27.18 -30.33
N GLY A 186 2.94 -28.00 -29.37
CA GLY A 186 4.19 -27.79 -28.66
C GLY A 186 4.18 -26.83 -27.45
N GLY A 187 3.01 -26.28 -27.03
CA GLY A 187 2.98 -25.24 -25.98
C GLY A 187 1.99 -25.42 -24.85
N ASN A 188 1.34 -26.57 -24.71
CA ASN A 188 0.17 -26.73 -23.84
C ASN A 188 0.46 -26.98 -22.35
N GLU A 189 1.70 -27.23 -21.95
CA GLU A 189 2.00 -27.62 -20.57
C GLU A 189 1.66 -26.53 -19.55
N GLU A 190 1.76 -25.26 -19.92
CA GLU A 190 1.43 -24.14 -19.01
C GLU A 190 -0.04 -24.07 -18.57
N PHE A 191 -0.95 -24.62 -19.38
CA PHE A 191 -2.39 -24.70 -19.07
C PHE A 191 -2.80 -26.04 -18.47
N MET A 192 -1.98 -27.09 -18.66
CA MET A 192 -2.27 -28.46 -18.22
C MET A 192 -1.64 -28.80 -16.87
N LYS A 193 -0.55 -28.11 -16.52
CA LYS A 193 0.22 -28.38 -15.31
C LYS A 193 0.49 -27.10 -14.52
N MET A 194 0.33 -27.17 -13.22
CA MET A 194 0.75 -26.14 -12.27
C MET A 194 2.15 -26.51 -11.77
N ARG A 195 3.09 -25.57 -11.80
CA ARG A 195 4.42 -25.76 -11.24
C ARG A 195 4.43 -25.31 -9.79
N TYR A 196 4.93 -26.17 -8.91
CA TYR A 196 5.19 -25.87 -7.52
C TYR A 196 6.69 -25.91 -7.25
N THR A 197 7.21 -24.88 -6.60
CA THR A 197 8.61 -24.79 -6.16
C THR A 197 8.66 -24.52 -4.66
N ALA A 198 9.34 -25.38 -3.90
CA ALA A 198 9.62 -25.16 -2.49
C ALA A 198 10.91 -24.34 -2.36
N ALA A 199 10.81 -23.07 -1.98
CA ALA A 199 11.96 -22.20 -1.76
C ALA A 199 12.48 -22.35 -0.33
N THR A 200 13.66 -22.90 -0.17
CA THR A 200 14.36 -23.11 1.12
C THR A 200 15.43 -22.06 1.39
N CYS A 201 15.39 -20.95 0.65
CA CYS A 201 16.41 -19.90 0.69
C CYS A 201 15.80 -18.53 1.04
N ASP A 202 16.68 -17.60 1.40
CA ASP A 202 16.32 -16.17 1.51
C ASP A 202 15.93 -15.58 0.14
N PRO A 203 15.05 -14.55 0.06
CA PRO A 203 14.71 -13.90 -1.20
C PRO A 203 15.89 -13.41 -2.04
N ASN A 204 17.01 -13.03 -1.40
CA ASN A 204 18.22 -12.62 -2.12
C ASN A 204 18.93 -13.77 -2.82
N ASP A 205 18.77 -14.99 -2.30
CA ASP A 205 19.40 -16.21 -2.80
C ASP A 205 18.51 -16.96 -3.79
N PHE A 206 17.31 -16.47 -4.04
CA PHE A 206 16.42 -17.00 -5.06
C PHE A 206 16.90 -16.55 -6.46
N THR A 207 17.93 -17.22 -6.96
CA THR A 207 18.64 -16.87 -8.19
C THR A 207 18.81 -18.07 -9.11
N LEU A 208 19.07 -17.77 -10.40
CA LEU A 208 19.38 -18.80 -11.39
C LEU A 208 20.63 -19.62 -11.02
N LYS A 209 21.62 -18.97 -10.39
CA LYS A 209 22.86 -19.65 -9.94
C LYS A 209 22.54 -20.74 -8.90
N ASN A 210 21.50 -20.54 -8.09
CA ASN A 210 21.07 -21.47 -7.06
C ASN A 210 19.99 -22.47 -7.55
N GLY A 211 19.73 -22.53 -8.84
CA GLY A 211 18.79 -23.47 -9.46
C GLY A 211 17.32 -23.00 -9.48
N TYR A 212 17.02 -21.78 -9.04
CA TYR A 212 15.65 -21.25 -9.09
C TYR A 212 15.40 -20.57 -10.43
N ASP A 213 14.28 -20.88 -11.06
CA ASP A 213 13.83 -20.23 -12.30
C ASP A 213 12.32 -20.07 -12.32
N LEU A 214 11.81 -19.17 -13.18
CA LEU A 214 10.41 -18.87 -13.34
C LEU A 214 9.91 -19.18 -14.76
N ARG A 215 8.67 -19.69 -14.86
CA ARG A 215 8.06 -20.11 -16.13
C ARG A 215 8.12 -19.06 -17.24
N PRO A 216 7.79 -17.76 -17.03
CA PRO A 216 7.86 -16.76 -18.10
C PRO A 216 9.27 -16.67 -18.72
N ARG A 217 10.31 -16.77 -17.88
CA ARG A 217 11.68 -16.79 -18.36
C ARG A 217 12.02 -18.11 -19.08
N MET A 218 11.58 -19.25 -18.55
CA MET A 218 11.78 -20.56 -19.19
C MET A 218 11.17 -20.61 -20.60
N TYR A 219 10.05 -19.88 -20.82
CA TYR A 219 9.43 -19.72 -22.14
C TYR A 219 10.07 -18.59 -22.97
N ASN A 220 11.18 -18.02 -22.52
CA ASN A 220 11.90 -16.91 -23.17
C ASN A 220 10.98 -15.70 -23.44
N ARG A 221 10.06 -15.39 -22.52
CA ARG A 221 9.14 -14.27 -22.61
C ARG A 221 9.73 -13.03 -21.91
N HIS A 222 9.65 -11.89 -22.56
CA HIS A 222 9.97 -10.60 -21.94
C HIS A 222 8.80 -10.14 -21.07
N THR A 223 9.09 -9.75 -19.84
CA THR A 223 8.10 -9.19 -18.91
C THR A 223 8.11 -7.67 -19.00
N GLU A 224 7.10 -7.07 -19.56
CA GLU A 224 6.91 -5.61 -19.58
C GLU A 224 6.28 -5.10 -18.29
N LEU A 225 5.23 -5.79 -17.82
CA LEU A 225 4.51 -5.46 -16.58
C LEU A 225 4.60 -6.60 -15.58
N LEU A 226 5.09 -6.30 -14.37
CA LEU A 226 4.96 -7.14 -13.20
C LEU A 226 3.96 -6.51 -12.24
N ILE A 227 2.78 -7.12 -12.10
CA ILE A 227 1.72 -6.64 -11.23
C ILE A 227 1.79 -7.42 -9.92
N ALA A 228 2.13 -6.75 -8.84
CA ALA A 228 2.27 -7.35 -7.52
C ALA A 228 1.05 -7.06 -6.65
N ILE A 229 0.49 -8.10 -6.06
CA ILE A 229 -0.59 -8.02 -5.09
C ILE A 229 -0.08 -8.56 -3.77
N THR A 230 0.02 -7.70 -2.74
CA THR A 230 0.39 -8.11 -1.40
C THR A 230 -0.85 -8.40 -0.57
N TYR A 231 -0.83 -9.53 0.14
CA TYR A 231 -1.93 -10.02 0.96
C TYR A 231 -1.44 -10.38 2.36
N TYR A 232 -2.27 -10.11 3.37
CA TYR A 232 -1.99 -10.49 4.75
C TYR A 232 -3.13 -11.34 5.34
N ASN A 233 -4.31 -10.76 5.58
CA ASN A 233 -5.47 -11.41 6.18
C ASN A 233 -6.80 -10.84 5.65
N GLU A 234 -6.79 -10.30 4.46
CA GLU A 234 -7.99 -9.80 3.80
C GLU A 234 -8.93 -10.96 3.46
N ASP A 235 -10.23 -10.72 3.52
CA ASP A 235 -11.24 -11.71 3.20
C ASP A 235 -11.29 -12.06 1.70
N LYS A 236 -11.94 -13.19 1.38
CA LYS A 236 -12.08 -13.68 0.01
C LYS A 236 -12.76 -12.69 -0.94
N VAL A 237 -13.65 -11.81 -0.43
CA VAL A 237 -14.38 -10.83 -1.25
C VAL A 237 -13.45 -9.71 -1.69
N LEU A 238 -12.60 -9.21 -0.77
CA LEU A 238 -11.61 -8.18 -1.06
C LEU A 238 -10.57 -8.68 -2.06
N LEU A 239 -10.00 -9.88 -1.85
CA LEU A 239 -9.04 -10.44 -2.79
C LEU A 239 -9.67 -10.70 -4.17
N SER A 240 -10.85 -11.32 -4.22
CA SER A 240 -11.56 -11.58 -5.49
C SER A 240 -11.84 -10.28 -6.25
N ARG A 241 -12.18 -9.21 -5.52
CA ARG A 241 -12.41 -7.87 -6.09
C ARG A 241 -11.15 -7.31 -6.76
N THR A 242 -10.02 -7.41 -6.09
CA THR A 242 -8.73 -6.95 -6.62
C THR A 242 -8.30 -7.78 -7.81
N LEU A 243 -8.29 -9.10 -7.68
CA LEU A 243 -7.85 -10.03 -8.71
C LEU A 243 -8.70 -9.93 -9.98
N HIS A 244 -10.01 -9.93 -9.81
CA HIS A 244 -10.94 -9.76 -10.95
C HIS A 244 -10.73 -8.40 -11.65
N GLY A 245 -10.54 -7.31 -10.87
CA GLY A 245 -10.24 -5.98 -11.42
C GLY A 245 -8.92 -5.93 -12.19
N VAL A 246 -7.88 -6.62 -11.72
CA VAL A 246 -6.60 -6.76 -12.42
C VAL A 246 -6.77 -7.52 -13.72
N MET A 247 -7.46 -8.67 -13.72
CA MET A 247 -7.70 -9.45 -14.93
C MET A 247 -8.51 -8.69 -15.98
N GLN A 248 -9.50 -7.87 -15.56
CA GLN A 248 -10.21 -6.97 -16.46
C GLN A 248 -9.30 -5.91 -17.09
N ASN A 249 -8.38 -5.33 -16.32
CA ASN A 249 -7.40 -4.38 -16.85
C ASN A 249 -6.43 -5.04 -17.84
N ILE A 250 -6.00 -6.28 -17.57
CA ILE A 250 -5.17 -7.04 -18.51
C ILE A 250 -5.94 -7.31 -19.82
N ARG A 251 -7.22 -7.66 -19.72
CA ARG A 251 -8.09 -7.79 -20.91
C ARG A 251 -8.14 -6.49 -21.71
N ASP A 252 -8.26 -5.34 -21.06
CA ASP A 252 -8.29 -4.05 -21.72
C ASP A 252 -6.97 -3.75 -22.46
N ILE A 253 -5.82 -4.17 -21.90
CA ILE A 253 -4.51 -4.06 -22.56
C ILE A 253 -4.41 -5.01 -23.76
N VAL A 254 -4.81 -6.27 -23.59
CA VAL A 254 -4.74 -7.31 -24.65
C VAL A 254 -5.65 -6.95 -25.84
N ASN A 255 -6.78 -6.31 -25.57
CA ASN A 255 -7.73 -5.87 -26.60
C ASN A 255 -7.29 -4.61 -27.39
N LEU A 256 -6.11 -4.04 -27.13
CA LEU A 256 -5.53 -2.92 -27.88
C LEU A 256 -5.04 -3.36 -29.26
N LYS A 257 -5.97 -3.69 -30.17
CA LYS A 257 -5.67 -4.21 -31.52
C LYS A 257 -4.75 -3.29 -32.35
N LYS A 258 -4.80 -1.97 -32.13
CA LYS A 258 -4.02 -0.96 -32.88
C LYS A 258 -2.65 -0.67 -32.26
N SER A 259 -2.32 -1.20 -31.08
CA SER A 259 -1.01 -0.96 -30.46
C SER A 259 0.05 -1.83 -31.09
N THR A 260 0.99 -1.21 -31.79
CA THR A 260 2.17 -1.91 -32.34
C THR A 260 3.06 -2.46 -31.23
N PHE A 261 3.18 -1.76 -30.11
CA PHE A 261 4.00 -2.17 -28.98
C PHE A 261 3.52 -3.48 -28.34
N TRP A 262 2.22 -3.54 -27.96
CA TRP A 262 1.66 -4.70 -27.28
C TRP A 262 1.57 -5.93 -28.18
N ASN A 263 1.40 -5.74 -29.49
CA ASN A 263 1.23 -6.83 -30.46
C ASN A 263 2.53 -7.26 -31.15
N LYS A 264 3.67 -6.58 -30.92
CA LYS A 264 4.97 -6.93 -31.51
C LYS A 264 5.63 -8.03 -30.67
N GLY A 265 6.10 -9.11 -31.33
CA GLY A 265 6.91 -10.15 -30.67
C GLY A 265 6.12 -11.15 -29.83
N GLY A 266 4.83 -11.34 -30.11
CA GLY A 266 3.96 -12.30 -29.44
C GLY A 266 2.70 -11.66 -28.82
N PRO A 267 1.77 -12.48 -28.28
CA PRO A 267 0.54 -11.99 -27.67
C PRO A 267 0.82 -11.10 -26.47
N ALA A 268 0.04 -10.01 -26.30
CA ALA A 268 0.24 -9.04 -25.23
C ALA A 268 0.20 -9.64 -23.83
N TRP A 269 -0.64 -10.67 -23.57
CA TRP A 269 -0.75 -11.32 -22.27
C TRP A 269 0.56 -12.00 -21.82
N GLN A 270 1.41 -12.42 -22.75
CA GLN A 270 2.71 -13.04 -22.43
C GLN A 270 3.74 -12.04 -21.87
N LYS A 271 3.49 -10.74 -22.01
CA LYS A 271 4.34 -9.66 -21.48
C LYS A 271 3.93 -9.21 -20.08
N ILE A 272 2.87 -9.80 -19.53
CA ILE A 272 2.28 -9.39 -18.25
C ILE A 272 2.33 -10.57 -17.28
N VAL A 273 2.87 -10.35 -16.08
CA VAL A 273 2.92 -11.33 -15.00
C VAL A 273 2.23 -10.76 -13.77
N VAL A 274 1.36 -11.55 -13.16
CA VAL A 274 0.70 -11.20 -11.90
C VAL A 274 1.33 -12.01 -10.77
N CYS A 275 1.89 -11.32 -9.79
CA CYS A 275 2.52 -11.94 -8.63
C CYS A 275 1.68 -11.68 -7.37
N LEU A 276 1.19 -12.74 -6.73
CA LEU A 276 0.51 -12.69 -5.45
C LEU A 276 1.51 -13.09 -4.36
N VAL A 277 1.67 -12.27 -3.31
CA VAL A 277 2.57 -12.59 -2.19
C VAL A 277 1.77 -12.55 -0.89
N PHE A 278 1.58 -13.74 -0.28
CA PHE A 278 0.86 -13.92 0.97
C PHE A 278 1.84 -13.98 2.14
N ASP A 279 1.59 -13.17 3.16
CA ASP A 279 2.50 -12.96 4.29
C ASP A 279 2.20 -13.90 5.46
N GLY A 280 2.55 -15.16 5.27
CA GLY A 280 2.43 -16.24 6.25
C GLY A 280 1.21 -17.11 6.01
N ILE A 281 1.43 -18.43 6.00
CA ILE A 281 0.39 -19.43 5.79
C ILE A 281 -0.67 -19.42 6.91
N GLU A 282 -0.23 -19.14 8.16
CA GLU A 282 -1.12 -19.09 9.33
C GLU A 282 -2.09 -17.91 9.32
N LYS A 283 -1.76 -16.85 8.58
CA LYS A 283 -2.57 -15.62 8.47
C LYS A 283 -3.44 -15.60 7.23
N ALA A 284 -3.18 -16.52 6.30
CA ALA A 284 -3.97 -16.64 5.10
C ALA A 284 -5.36 -17.24 5.43
N ASP A 285 -6.41 -16.51 5.08
CA ASP A 285 -7.77 -17.01 5.19
C ASP A 285 -7.95 -18.25 4.29
N LYS A 286 -8.41 -19.36 4.86
CA LYS A 286 -8.65 -20.62 4.15
C LYS A 286 -9.62 -20.41 2.98
N ASN A 287 -10.68 -19.63 3.17
CA ASN A 287 -11.63 -19.32 2.10
C ASN A 287 -10.97 -18.56 0.93
N THR A 288 -9.97 -17.75 1.23
CA THR A 288 -9.20 -17.03 0.21
C THR A 288 -8.28 -17.98 -0.58
N LEU A 289 -7.65 -18.96 0.08
CA LEU A 289 -6.89 -20.03 -0.59
C LEU A 289 -7.81 -20.89 -1.46
N ASP A 290 -9.02 -21.19 -1.02
CA ASP A 290 -10.02 -21.92 -1.80
C ASP A 290 -10.42 -21.17 -3.10
N VAL A 291 -10.51 -19.83 -3.03
CA VAL A 291 -10.73 -19.01 -4.24
C VAL A 291 -9.56 -19.14 -5.21
N LEU A 292 -8.31 -19.10 -4.71
CA LEU A 292 -7.14 -19.27 -5.57
C LEU A 292 -7.07 -20.67 -6.17
N ALA A 293 -7.45 -21.70 -5.41
CA ALA A 293 -7.54 -23.05 -5.92
C ALA A 293 -8.62 -23.19 -7.00
N THR A 294 -9.78 -22.55 -6.82
CA THR A 294 -10.86 -22.54 -7.81
C THR A 294 -10.44 -21.95 -9.16
N VAL A 295 -9.54 -20.94 -9.13
CA VAL A 295 -8.97 -20.30 -10.32
C VAL A 295 -7.76 -21.06 -10.88
N GLY A 296 -7.26 -22.08 -10.17
CA GLY A 296 -6.14 -22.92 -10.58
C GLY A 296 -4.76 -22.38 -10.21
N ILE A 297 -4.69 -21.32 -9.40
CA ILE A 297 -3.43 -20.69 -8.98
C ILE A 297 -2.79 -21.41 -7.78
N TYR A 298 -3.57 -22.14 -7.01
CA TYR A 298 -3.17 -22.89 -5.83
C TYR A 298 -3.73 -24.33 -5.90
N GLN A 299 -3.04 -25.27 -5.31
CA GLN A 299 -3.53 -26.64 -5.13
C GLN A 299 -3.20 -27.09 -3.71
N ASP A 300 -4.23 -27.52 -3.00
CA ASP A 300 -4.08 -28.01 -1.63
C ASP A 300 -3.33 -29.35 -1.58
N GLY A 301 -2.63 -29.61 -0.46
CA GLY A 301 -1.94 -30.89 -0.22
C GLY A 301 -0.66 -31.14 -1.06
N VAL A 302 -0.14 -30.11 -1.79
CA VAL A 302 1.16 -30.21 -2.50
C VAL A 302 2.32 -29.54 -1.74
N ILE A 303 2.01 -28.76 -0.73
CA ILE A 303 2.96 -27.98 0.07
C ILE A 303 3.88 -28.91 0.88
N LYS A 304 5.18 -28.61 0.91
CA LYS A 304 6.18 -29.35 1.68
C LYS A 304 6.75 -28.47 2.80
N LYS A 305 6.80 -29.01 4.02
CA LYS A 305 7.35 -28.33 5.20
C LYS A 305 8.85 -28.05 5.06
N ASP A 306 9.57 -29.02 4.56
CA ASP A 306 11.02 -28.97 4.39
C ASP A 306 11.44 -29.77 3.15
N VAL A 307 12.66 -29.52 2.68
CA VAL A 307 13.34 -30.28 1.62
C VAL A 307 14.70 -30.65 2.15
N ASP A 308 14.96 -31.95 2.33
CA ASP A 308 16.21 -32.49 2.89
C ASP A 308 16.60 -31.83 4.23
N GLY A 309 15.62 -31.68 5.13
CA GLY A 309 15.83 -31.09 6.45
C GLY A 309 16.00 -29.55 6.44
N LYS A 310 15.97 -28.90 5.27
CA LYS A 310 15.94 -27.45 5.15
C LYS A 310 14.50 -26.95 5.14
N GLU A 311 14.12 -26.15 6.13
CA GLU A 311 12.77 -25.57 6.24
C GLU A 311 12.42 -24.76 4.99
N THR A 312 11.22 -24.96 4.45
CA THR A 312 10.71 -24.17 3.33
C THR A 312 10.35 -22.76 3.84
N VAL A 313 10.89 -21.73 3.22
CA VAL A 313 10.66 -20.32 3.55
C VAL A 313 9.44 -19.79 2.81
N ALA A 314 9.27 -20.23 1.55
CA ALA A 314 8.14 -19.84 0.73
C ALA A 314 7.74 -20.93 -0.26
N HIS A 315 6.44 -21.07 -0.49
CA HIS A 315 5.83 -21.96 -1.46
C HIS A 315 5.44 -21.17 -2.70
N ILE A 316 6.00 -21.51 -3.85
CA ILE A 316 5.81 -20.76 -5.09
C ILE A 316 5.03 -21.63 -6.06
N PHE A 317 3.88 -21.12 -6.49
CA PHE A 317 3.00 -21.77 -7.48
C PHE A 317 2.98 -20.92 -8.74
N GLU A 318 3.13 -21.54 -9.89
CA GLU A 318 3.10 -20.88 -11.19
C GLU A 318 2.06 -21.56 -12.09
N TYR A 319 1.09 -20.75 -12.57
CA TYR A 319 0.04 -21.22 -13.44
C TYR A 319 -0.48 -20.11 -14.35
N THR A 320 -0.92 -20.45 -15.55
CA THR A 320 -1.56 -19.51 -16.49
C THR A 320 -3.06 -19.81 -16.54
N SER A 321 -3.88 -18.90 -16.00
CA SER A 321 -5.32 -19.07 -15.86
C SER A 321 -6.12 -18.04 -16.63
N GLN A 322 -7.31 -18.45 -17.12
CA GLN A 322 -8.36 -17.58 -17.68
C GLN A 322 -9.58 -17.44 -16.75
N LEU A 323 -9.58 -18.17 -15.63
CA LEU A 323 -10.68 -18.20 -14.67
C LEU A 323 -10.59 -17.03 -13.70
N SER A 324 -11.74 -16.52 -13.27
CA SER A 324 -11.82 -15.49 -12.24
C SER A 324 -13.03 -15.68 -11.35
N VAL A 325 -12.93 -15.35 -10.08
CA VAL A 325 -14.07 -15.28 -9.16
C VAL A 325 -14.40 -13.81 -8.91
N THR A 326 -15.67 -13.46 -9.10
CA THR A 326 -16.16 -12.10 -8.86
C THR A 326 -16.34 -11.83 -7.35
N PRO A 327 -16.44 -10.57 -6.90
CA PRO A 327 -16.77 -10.24 -5.52
C PRO A 327 -18.11 -10.83 -5.03
N ASN A 328 -19.00 -11.15 -5.96
CA ASN A 328 -20.29 -11.79 -5.66
C ASN A 328 -20.19 -13.33 -5.68
N GLN A 329 -19.00 -13.90 -5.60
CA GLN A 329 -18.69 -15.33 -5.58
C GLN A 329 -19.20 -16.10 -6.81
N GLN A 330 -19.16 -15.46 -7.97
CA GLN A 330 -19.49 -16.10 -9.24
C GLN A 330 -18.20 -16.45 -9.99
N LEU A 331 -18.10 -17.68 -10.46
CA LEU A 331 -16.99 -18.13 -11.28
C LEU A 331 -17.19 -17.68 -12.73
N ILE A 332 -16.27 -16.86 -13.24
CA ILE A 332 -16.22 -16.43 -14.64
C ILE A 332 -15.35 -17.41 -15.42
N ARG A 333 -15.91 -17.96 -16.49
CA ARG A 333 -15.24 -18.86 -17.45
C ARG A 333 -15.28 -18.23 -18.84
N PRO A 334 -14.28 -18.46 -19.69
CA PRO A 334 -14.37 -18.06 -21.09
C PRO A 334 -15.52 -18.80 -21.80
N THR A 335 -16.24 -18.09 -22.66
CA THR A 335 -17.40 -18.61 -23.39
C THR A 335 -17.21 -18.33 -24.87
N GLY A 336 -16.87 -19.34 -25.68
CA GLY A 336 -16.64 -19.21 -27.12
C GLY A 336 -15.66 -18.07 -27.45
N ASP A 337 -15.73 -17.53 -28.67
CA ASP A 337 -14.85 -16.41 -29.11
C ASP A 337 -15.43 -15.03 -28.73
N ASN A 338 -15.80 -14.84 -27.48
CA ASN A 338 -16.33 -13.57 -27.02
C ASN A 338 -15.18 -12.57 -26.69
N PRO A 339 -15.16 -11.34 -27.26
CA PRO A 339 -14.18 -10.30 -26.94
C PRO A 339 -14.19 -9.87 -25.46
N GLN A 340 -15.23 -10.19 -24.71
CA GLN A 340 -15.34 -9.92 -23.29
C GLN A 340 -14.67 -11.00 -22.41
N ASN A 341 -14.24 -12.12 -23.00
CA ASN A 341 -13.51 -13.16 -22.28
C ASN A 341 -12.24 -12.58 -21.67
N LEU A 342 -11.90 -13.11 -20.48
CA LEU A 342 -10.62 -12.81 -19.84
C LEU A 342 -9.50 -13.49 -20.65
N PRO A 343 -8.40 -12.79 -20.92
CA PRO A 343 -7.23 -13.39 -21.55
C PRO A 343 -6.54 -14.35 -20.57
N PRO A 344 -5.66 -15.23 -21.05
CA PRO A 344 -4.75 -15.94 -20.18
C PRO A 344 -3.91 -14.96 -19.35
N VAL A 345 -3.72 -15.24 -18.08
CA VAL A 345 -2.90 -14.45 -17.16
C VAL A 345 -1.88 -15.34 -16.50
N GLN A 346 -0.60 -14.98 -16.61
CA GLN A 346 0.51 -15.68 -15.98
C GLN A 346 0.57 -15.31 -14.50
N PHE A 347 0.30 -16.27 -13.61
CA PHE A 347 0.34 -16.07 -12.17
C PHE A 347 1.59 -16.68 -11.57
N ILE A 348 2.19 -15.96 -10.62
CA ILE A 348 3.17 -16.44 -9.65
C ILE A 348 2.54 -16.21 -8.27
N PHE A 349 2.21 -17.28 -7.58
CA PHE A 349 1.68 -17.21 -6.22
C PHE A 349 2.77 -17.62 -5.23
N CYS A 350 3.17 -16.72 -4.36
CA CYS A 350 4.16 -16.91 -3.32
C CYS A 350 3.47 -16.89 -1.96
N LEU A 351 3.33 -18.07 -1.34
CA LEU A 351 2.81 -18.26 -0.01
C LEU A 351 3.98 -18.42 0.95
N LYS A 352 4.26 -17.41 1.78
CA LYS A 352 5.34 -17.48 2.77
C LYS A 352 4.97 -18.40 3.93
N GLN A 353 5.93 -19.15 4.44
CA GLN A 353 5.72 -20.04 5.58
C GLN A 353 5.41 -19.24 6.86
N LYS A 354 6.16 -18.15 7.10
CA LYS A 354 6.04 -17.32 8.30
C LYS A 354 5.64 -15.89 7.93
N ASN A 355 4.91 -15.23 8.83
CA ASN A 355 4.65 -13.79 8.72
C ASN A 355 5.95 -13.00 8.93
N SER A 356 6.47 -12.41 7.86
CA SER A 356 7.69 -11.60 7.87
C SER A 356 7.43 -10.14 7.49
N LYS A 357 6.17 -9.70 7.53
CA LYS A 357 5.67 -8.36 7.23
C LYS A 357 5.82 -7.94 5.75
N LYS A 358 5.16 -6.83 5.37
CA LYS A 358 5.02 -6.33 4.00
C LYS A 358 6.36 -6.07 3.30
N ILE A 359 7.36 -5.49 3.99
CA ILE A 359 8.67 -5.18 3.39
C ILE A 359 9.37 -6.46 2.91
N ASN A 360 9.26 -7.55 3.67
CA ASN A 360 9.77 -8.85 3.23
C ASN A 360 8.99 -9.41 2.01
N SER A 361 7.69 -9.20 1.93
CA SER A 361 6.91 -9.56 0.74
C SER A 361 7.37 -8.80 -0.50
N HIS A 362 7.67 -7.50 -0.37
CA HIS A 362 8.28 -6.72 -1.46
C HIS A 362 9.70 -7.19 -1.79
N ARG A 363 10.45 -7.75 -0.83
CA ARG A 363 11.77 -8.31 -1.09
C ARG A 363 11.66 -9.60 -1.93
N TRP A 364 10.67 -10.47 -1.69
CA TRP A 364 10.34 -11.57 -2.59
C TRP A 364 10.01 -11.08 -3.99
N LEU A 365 9.21 -10.01 -4.08
CA LEU A 365 8.84 -9.44 -5.36
C LEU A 365 10.03 -8.88 -6.14
N PHE A 366 10.85 -8.00 -5.51
CA PHE A 366 11.90 -7.27 -6.24
C PHE A 366 13.22 -8.04 -6.34
N ASN A 367 13.66 -8.70 -5.24
CA ASN A 367 14.96 -9.36 -5.22
C ASN A 367 14.93 -10.80 -5.72
N ALA A 368 13.81 -11.52 -5.52
CA ALA A 368 13.66 -12.87 -6.07
C ALA A 368 13.07 -12.81 -7.50
N PHE A 369 11.78 -12.49 -7.62
CA PHE A 369 11.09 -12.60 -8.92
C PHE A 369 11.49 -11.49 -9.89
N GLY A 370 11.62 -10.26 -9.41
CA GLY A 370 11.99 -9.11 -10.24
C GLY A 370 13.37 -9.26 -10.90
N ARG A 371 14.37 -9.80 -10.19
CA ARG A 371 15.70 -10.03 -10.77
C ARG A 371 15.71 -11.11 -11.86
N ILE A 372 14.85 -12.13 -11.74
CA ILE A 372 14.77 -13.20 -12.76
C ILE A 372 13.98 -12.72 -13.98
N LEU A 373 12.85 -12.01 -13.77
CA LEU A 373 11.96 -11.56 -14.83
C LEU A 373 12.45 -10.28 -15.51
N ASN A 374 13.21 -9.44 -14.80
CA ASN A 374 13.70 -8.12 -15.24
C ASN A 374 12.62 -7.28 -15.93
N PRO A 375 11.51 -6.95 -15.23
CA PRO A 375 10.39 -6.24 -15.83
C PRO A 375 10.74 -4.77 -16.08
N GLU A 376 10.10 -4.13 -17.07
CA GLU A 376 10.25 -2.68 -17.27
C GLU A 376 9.52 -1.90 -16.16
N VAL A 377 8.29 -2.28 -15.83
CA VAL A 377 7.45 -1.60 -14.84
C VAL A 377 6.87 -2.60 -13.84
N CYS A 378 7.01 -2.29 -12.56
CA CYS A 378 6.35 -3.00 -11.46
C CYS A 378 5.18 -2.16 -10.95
N ILE A 379 3.98 -2.75 -10.88
CA ILE A 379 2.78 -2.13 -10.28
C ILE A 379 2.50 -2.82 -8.96
N LEU A 380 2.40 -2.05 -7.89
CA LEU A 380 2.06 -2.54 -6.54
C LEU A 380 0.59 -2.28 -6.24
N LEU A 381 -0.07 -3.32 -5.75
CA LEU A 381 -1.46 -3.30 -5.28
C LEU A 381 -1.54 -3.99 -3.92
N ASP A 382 -2.29 -3.44 -2.98
CA ASP A 382 -2.68 -4.18 -1.79
C ASP A 382 -3.97 -4.97 -2.07
N ALA A 383 -4.12 -6.15 -1.48
CA ALA A 383 -5.38 -6.88 -1.51
C ALA A 383 -6.49 -5.99 -0.90
N GLY A 384 -7.67 -5.96 -1.53
CA GLY A 384 -8.73 -4.99 -1.20
C GLY A 384 -8.74 -3.75 -2.11
N THR A 385 -7.65 -3.45 -2.82
CA THR A 385 -7.62 -2.33 -3.79
C THR A 385 -8.03 -2.81 -5.19
N LYS A 386 -9.13 -2.30 -5.69
CA LYS A 386 -9.63 -2.59 -7.04
C LYS A 386 -9.18 -1.53 -8.03
N PRO A 387 -8.35 -1.85 -9.04
CA PRO A 387 -8.07 -0.92 -10.12
C PRO A 387 -9.33 -0.72 -10.98
N SER A 388 -9.62 0.53 -11.33
CA SER A 388 -10.68 0.87 -12.28
C SER A 388 -10.32 0.46 -13.71
N PRO A 389 -11.26 0.38 -14.66
CA PRO A 389 -10.97 0.00 -16.04
C PRO A 389 -9.85 0.87 -16.64
N ARG A 390 -8.93 0.24 -17.38
CA ARG A 390 -7.76 0.87 -18.04
C ARG A 390 -6.76 1.59 -17.12
N SER A 391 -6.86 1.43 -15.82
CA SER A 391 -5.98 2.14 -14.88
C SER A 391 -4.54 1.63 -14.92
N LEU A 392 -4.35 0.31 -15.08
CA LEU A 392 -3.00 -0.26 -15.22
C LEU A 392 -2.36 0.14 -16.55
N LEU A 393 -3.15 0.24 -17.62
CA LEU A 393 -2.70 0.78 -18.89
C LEU A 393 -2.24 2.23 -18.75
N ALA A 394 -3.04 3.07 -18.06
CA ALA A 394 -2.70 4.48 -17.87
C ALA A 394 -1.41 4.66 -17.06
N LEU A 395 -1.17 3.81 -16.04
CA LEU A 395 0.11 3.80 -15.32
C LEU A 395 1.26 3.46 -16.27
N TRP A 396 1.13 2.37 -17.04
CA TRP A 396 2.16 1.97 -17.98
C TRP A 396 2.44 3.05 -19.05
N GLU A 397 1.41 3.67 -19.61
CA GLU A 397 1.57 4.77 -20.59
C GLU A 397 2.38 5.94 -20.03
N GLY A 398 2.27 6.23 -18.73
CA GLY A 398 3.09 7.23 -18.07
C GLY A 398 4.58 6.92 -18.18
N PHE A 399 4.98 5.66 -17.95
CA PHE A 399 6.37 5.21 -18.09
C PHE A 399 6.82 5.09 -19.56
N TYR A 400 5.91 4.69 -20.44
CA TYR A 400 6.21 4.61 -21.88
C TYR A 400 6.51 5.98 -22.49
N ASN A 401 5.74 7.01 -22.10
CA ASN A 401 5.89 8.36 -22.61
C ASN A 401 7.05 9.14 -21.96
N ASP A 402 7.47 8.78 -20.75
CA ASP A 402 8.51 9.47 -20.00
C ASP A 402 9.58 8.50 -19.52
N LYS A 403 10.75 8.54 -20.16
CA LYS A 403 11.87 7.63 -19.86
C LYS A 403 12.54 7.92 -18.51
N ASP A 404 12.44 9.15 -18.01
CA ASP A 404 13.01 9.59 -16.73
C ASP A 404 12.03 9.44 -15.56
N LEU A 405 10.83 8.93 -15.83
CA LEU A 405 9.85 8.61 -14.78
C LEU A 405 10.31 7.35 -14.02
N GLY A 406 10.68 7.56 -12.76
CA GLY A 406 11.12 6.49 -11.86
C GLY A 406 9.99 5.81 -11.08
N GLY A 407 8.94 6.57 -10.75
CA GLY A 407 7.77 6.06 -10.05
C GLY A 407 6.53 6.91 -10.26
N ALA A 408 5.36 6.30 -10.17
CA ALA A 408 4.07 6.97 -10.33
C ALA A 408 3.01 6.37 -9.40
N CYS A 409 1.99 7.17 -9.09
CA CYS A 409 0.77 6.66 -8.44
C CYS A 409 -0.46 7.13 -9.17
N GLY A 410 -1.54 6.37 -9.01
CA GLY A 410 -2.87 6.73 -9.47
C GLY A 410 -3.69 7.48 -8.43
N GLU A 411 -4.91 7.82 -8.82
CA GLU A 411 -5.95 8.38 -7.96
C GLU A 411 -6.57 7.26 -7.11
N ILE A 412 -6.44 7.36 -5.78
CA ILE A 412 -7.06 6.42 -4.84
C ILE A 412 -8.37 6.99 -4.35
N HIS A 413 -9.42 6.20 -4.42
CA HIS A 413 -10.75 6.50 -3.91
C HIS A 413 -11.10 5.62 -2.71
N ALA A 414 -11.83 6.16 -1.75
CA ALA A 414 -12.44 5.36 -0.72
C ALA A 414 -13.58 4.50 -1.30
N MET A 415 -13.70 3.26 -0.83
CA MET A 415 -14.78 2.35 -1.18
C MET A 415 -16.08 2.78 -0.50
N LEU A 416 -17.00 3.35 -1.27
CA LEU A 416 -18.24 3.94 -0.75
C LEU A 416 -19.43 2.97 -0.69
N GLY A 417 -19.24 1.71 -1.12
CA GLY A 417 -20.29 0.72 -1.20
C GLY A 417 -21.31 0.99 -2.31
N LYS A 418 -22.29 0.10 -2.42
CA LYS A 418 -23.30 0.19 -3.47
C LYS A 418 -24.17 1.45 -3.28
N GLY A 419 -24.20 2.33 -4.29
CA GLY A 419 -24.94 3.60 -4.23
C GLY A 419 -24.40 4.63 -3.23
N GLY A 420 -23.15 4.52 -2.79
CA GLY A 420 -22.54 5.49 -1.86
C GLY A 420 -23.04 5.39 -0.41
N LYS A 421 -23.68 4.27 -0.01
CA LYS A 421 -24.29 4.12 1.33
C LYS A 421 -23.32 4.34 2.49
N LYS A 422 -22.02 4.03 2.32
CA LYS A 422 -21.01 4.24 3.36
C LYS A 422 -20.72 5.71 3.66
N LEU A 423 -21.13 6.66 2.79
CA LEU A 423 -20.98 8.10 3.03
C LEU A 423 -21.84 8.62 4.21
N PHE A 424 -22.86 7.88 4.63
CA PHE A 424 -23.59 8.20 5.87
C PHE A 424 -22.77 7.95 7.14
N ASN A 425 -21.68 7.18 7.05
CA ASN A 425 -20.71 7.08 8.14
C ASN A 425 -19.79 8.31 8.10
N PRO A 426 -19.78 9.17 9.16
CA PRO A 426 -18.97 10.39 9.19
C PRO A 426 -17.48 10.13 9.01
N LEU A 427 -16.96 9.02 9.55
CA LEU A 427 -15.55 8.65 9.43
C LEU A 427 -15.18 8.28 7.97
N VAL A 428 -16.05 7.58 7.25
CA VAL A 428 -15.85 7.25 5.84
C VAL A 428 -15.94 8.51 4.98
N ALA A 429 -16.91 9.40 5.26
CA ALA A 429 -17.07 10.65 4.54
C ALA A 429 -15.84 11.55 4.67
N VAL A 430 -15.29 11.69 5.88
CA VAL A 430 -14.06 12.47 6.12
C VAL A 430 -12.88 11.89 5.37
N GLN A 431 -12.67 10.57 5.40
CA GLN A 431 -11.58 9.92 4.67
C GLN A 431 -11.75 10.07 3.15
N ASN A 432 -12.98 10.00 2.65
CA ASN A 432 -13.26 10.27 1.25
C ASN A 432 -12.87 11.71 0.86
N PHE A 433 -13.19 12.70 1.70
CA PHE A 433 -12.78 14.08 1.46
C PHE A 433 -11.26 14.24 1.44
N GLU A 434 -10.55 13.67 2.42
CA GLU A 434 -9.08 13.71 2.47
C GLU A 434 -8.43 13.13 1.20
N TYR A 435 -8.90 11.95 0.75
CA TYR A 435 -8.38 11.33 -0.47
C TYR A 435 -8.64 12.21 -1.70
N LYS A 436 -9.85 12.77 -1.81
CA LYS A 436 -10.21 13.66 -2.93
C LYS A 436 -9.34 14.92 -2.96
N ILE A 437 -9.19 15.62 -1.85
CA ILE A 437 -8.36 16.84 -1.79
C ILE A 437 -6.89 16.53 -2.02
N SER A 438 -6.38 15.43 -1.49
CA SER A 438 -5.01 15.00 -1.78
C SER A 438 -4.79 14.71 -3.26
N ASN A 439 -5.76 14.06 -3.93
CA ASN A 439 -5.70 13.77 -5.36
C ASN A 439 -5.86 15.03 -6.24
N ILE A 440 -6.60 16.04 -5.77
CA ILE A 440 -6.87 17.27 -6.53
C ILE A 440 -5.76 18.31 -6.33
N LEU A 441 -5.22 18.47 -5.13
CA LEU A 441 -4.29 19.55 -4.81
C LEU A 441 -2.89 19.07 -4.47
N ASP A 442 -2.73 18.11 -3.51
CA ASP A 442 -1.40 17.76 -2.98
C ASP A 442 -0.56 16.99 -3.99
N LYS A 443 -1.07 15.90 -4.52
CA LYS A 443 -0.35 15.09 -5.51
C LYS A 443 -0.05 15.84 -6.82
N PRO A 444 -0.97 16.64 -7.38
CA PRO A 444 -0.66 17.53 -8.50
C PRO A 444 0.46 18.51 -8.22
N LEU A 445 0.47 19.16 -7.06
CA LEU A 445 1.55 20.06 -6.65
C LEU A 445 2.90 19.33 -6.61
N GLU A 446 2.98 18.22 -5.87
CA GLU A 446 4.18 17.42 -5.71
C GLU A 446 4.68 16.85 -7.04
N SER A 447 3.74 16.39 -7.89
CA SER A 447 4.04 15.91 -9.25
C SER A 447 4.61 17.01 -10.14
N SER A 448 4.16 18.28 -9.97
CA SER A 448 4.70 19.42 -10.70
C SER A 448 6.16 19.69 -10.36
N PHE A 449 6.54 19.47 -9.10
CA PHE A 449 7.92 19.57 -8.63
C PHE A 449 8.79 18.37 -9.05
N GLY A 450 8.16 17.23 -9.36
CA GLY A 450 8.83 15.99 -9.73
C GLY A 450 9.24 15.11 -8.54
N TYR A 451 8.80 15.47 -7.33
CA TYR A 451 8.97 14.66 -6.12
C TYR A 451 7.63 14.50 -5.40
N VAL A 452 6.95 13.40 -5.65
CA VAL A 452 5.75 13.00 -4.91
C VAL A 452 6.21 12.34 -3.62
N SER A 453 5.86 12.93 -2.48
CA SER A 453 6.36 12.54 -1.15
C SER A 453 5.92 11.14 -0.74
N VAL A 454 4.82 10.64 -1.30
CA VAL A 454 4.32 9.29 -1.11
C VAL A 454 3.68 8.75 -2.38
N LEU A 455 4.17 7.61 -2.84
CA LEU A 455 3.50 6.75 -3.81
C LEU A 455 2.87 5.60 -3.02
N PRO A 456 1.56 5.65 -2.72
CA PRO A 456 0.94 4.69 -1.80
C PRO A 456 1.11 3.26 -2.30
N GLY A 457 1.61 2.36 -1.46
CA GLY A 457 1.82 0.94 -1.79
C GLY A 457 0.55 0.21 -2.20
N ALA A 458 -0.62 0.78 -1.87
CA ALA A 458 -1.90 0.24 -2.31
C ALA A 458 -2.16 0.41 -3.82
N PHE A 459 -1.61 1.46 -4.45
CA PHE A 459 -1.75 1.69 -5.90
C PHE A 459 -0.64 2.58 -6.44
N SER A 460 0.52 1.98 -6.70
CA SER A 460 1.72 2.65 -7.21
C SER A 460 2.41 1.83 -8.29
N ALA A 461 3.28 2.46 -9.04
CA ALA A 461 4.08 1.81 -10.05
C ALA A 461 5.51 2.37 -10.05
N TYR A 462 6.47 1.52 -10.35
CA TYR A 462 7.89 1.86 -10.35
C TYR A 462 8.58 1.30 -11.59
N ARG A 463 9.48 2.07 -12.18
CA ARG A 463 10.41 1.52 -13.18
C ARG A 463 11.43 0.66 -12.46
N PHE A 464 11.52 -0.61 -12.82
CA PHE A 464 12.34 -1.59 -12.09
C PHE A 464 13.80 -1.16 -11.97
N ARG A 465 14.43 -0.75 -13.07
CA ARG A 465 15.83 -0.26 -13.08
C ARG A 465 16.05 1.01 -12.22
N ALA A 466 15.02 1.83 -12.00
CA ALA A 466 15.14 3.03 -11.18
C ALA A 466 15.24 2.70 -9.68
N ILE A 467 14.46 1.72 -9.22
CA ILE A 467 14.44 1.33 -7.80
C ILE A 467 15.63 0.43 -7.42
N MET A 468 16.27 -0.24 -8.37
CA MET A 468 17.41 -1.12 -8.09
C MET A 468 18.60 -0.37 -7.47
N GLY A 469 19.37 -1.08 -6.63
CA GLY A 469 20.50 -0.55 -5.87
C GLY A 469 20.02 0.20 -4.60
N ARG A 470 20.61 1.37 -4.33
CA ARG A 470 20.43 2.11 -3.07
C ARG A 470 18.95 2.34 -2.64
N PRO A 471 17.98 2.67 -3.54
CA PRO A 471 16.60 2.84 -3.11
C PRO A 471 16.02 1.59 -2.45
N LEU A 472 16.20 0.41 -3.08
CA LEU A 472 15.74 -0.85 -2.49
C LEU A 472 16.55 -1.27 -1.26
N GLU A 473 17.86 -1.02 -1.22
CA GLU A 473 18.69 -1.30 -0.04
C GLU A 473 18.17 -0.55 1.19
N GLN A 474 17.96 0.76 1.06
CA GLN A 474 17.44 1.58 2.16
C GLN A 474 16.02 1.16 2.56
N TYR A 475 15.20 0.80 1.58
CA TYR A 475 13.85 0.27 1.81
C TYR A 475 13.89 -1.03 2.62
N PHE A 476 14.78 -1.96 2.26
CA PHE A 476 14.89 -3.28 2.92
C PHE A 476 15.61 -3.23 4.28
N HIS A 477 16.21 -2.11 4.69
CA HIS A 477 16.65 -1.94 6.07
C HIS A 477 15.49 -2.12 7.07
N GLY A 478 14.24 -1.94 6.65
CA GLY A 478 13.03 -2.22 7.42
C GLY A 478 12.61 -3.69 7.48
N ASP A 479 13.30 -4.60 6.79
CA ASP A 479 12.99 -6.04 6.84
C ASP A 479 13.59 -6.68 8.10
N HIS A 480 12.72 -7.25 8.96
CA HIS A 480 13.14 -7.92 10.19
C HIS A 480 14.03 -9.15 9.92
N THR A 481 13.84 -9.84 8.79
CA THR A 481 14.63 -11.02 8.45
C THR A 481 16.08 -10.68 8.14
N LEU A 482 16.35 -9.46 7.66
CA LEU A 482 17.70 -8.93 7.44
C LEU A 482 18.31 -8.27 8.68
N SER A 483 17.53 -8.08 9.74
CA SER A 483 17.96 -7.25 10.88
C SER A 483 19.23 -7.76 11.55
N LYS A 484 19.40 -9.08 11.68
CA LYS A 484 20.59 -9.70 12.27
C LYS A 484 21.85 -9.43 11.42
N SER A 485 21.75 -9.55 10.11
CA SER A 485 22.87 -9.33 9.18
C SER A 485 23.27 -7.86 9.08
N LEU A 486 22.30 -6.94 9.16
CA LEU A 486 22.53 -5.49 9.08
C LEU A 486 22.94 -4.85 10.42
N GLY A 487 22.80 -5.54 11.54
CA GLY A 487 23.13 -5.06 12.87
C GLY A 487 22.44 -3.71 13.20
N LYS A 488 23.20 -2.66 13.51
CA LYS A 488 22.67 -1.30 13.81
C LYS A 488 21.93 -0.63 12.65
N LYS A 489 22.11 -1.10 11.42
CA LYS A 489 21.40 -0.59 10.24
C LYS A 489 20.07 -1.33 10.01
N GLY A 490 19.90 -2.51 10.56
CA GLY A 490 18.65 -3.27 10.52
C GLY A 490 17.62 -2.75 11.49
N ILE A 491 16.34 -3.00 11.22
CA ILE A 491 15.22 -2.41 11.96
C ILE A 491 15.26 -2.70 13.47
N ASP A 492 15.71 -3.87 13.91
CA ASP A 492 15.74 -4.20 15.33
C ASP A 492 16.89 -3.48 16.07
N GLY A 493 18.00 -3.17 15.37
CA GLY A 493 19.12 -2.38 15.90
C GLY A 493 18.96 -0.87 15.79
N MET A 494 17.92 -0.37 15.10
CA MET A 494 17.67 1.06 14.94
C MET A 494 17.07 1.70 16.19
N ASN A 495 17.30 3.01 16.36
CA ASN A 495 16.57 3.81 17.35
C ASN A 495 15.10 3.95 16.92
N ILE A 496 14.25 4.29 17.90
CA ILE A 496 12.79 4.34 17.71
C ILE A 496 12.36 5.35 16.65
N PHE A 497 13.07 6.47 16.46
CA PHE A 497 12.80 7.44 15.43
C PHE A 497 12.93 6.82 14.04
N LYS A 498 14.05 6.11 13.78
CA LYS A 498 14.26 5.41 12.51
C LYS A 498 13.25 4.27 12.31
N LYS A 499 12.88 3.55 13.37
CA LYS A 499 11.84 2.51 13.29
C LYS A 499 10.49 3.07 12.85
N ASN A 500 10.07 4.22 13.39
CA ASN A 500 8.83 4.89 12.98
C ASN A 500 8.84 5.32 11.50
N MET A 501 10.00 5.64 10.95
CA MET A 501 10.14 5.96 9.52
C MET A 501 9.66 4.81 8.61
N PHE A 502 9.89 3.55 9.04
CA PHE A 502 9.45 2.36 8.30
C PHE A 502 7.96 2.00 8.49
N LEU A 503 7.20 2.75 9.29
CA LEU A 503 5.74 2.67 9.30
C LEU A 503 5.09 3.35 8.05
N ALA A 504 5.89 4.15 7.33
CA ALA A 504 5.55 4.78 6.05
C ALA A 504 6.71 4.54 5.06
N GLU A 505 7.03 3.28 4.84
CA GLU A 505 8.15 2.80 4.02
C GLU A 505 8.12 3.34 2.59
N ASP A 506 6.94 3.56 2.04
CA ASP A 506 6.73 4.13 0.70
C ASP A 506 7.41 5.50 0.54
N ARG A 507 7.41 6.32 1.61
CA ARG A 507 8.05 7.66 1.59
C ARG A 507 9.57 7.58 1.50
N ILE A 508 10.17 6.57 2.14
CA ILE A 508 11.61 6.33 2.06
C ILE A 508 12.00 5.99 0.63
N LEU A 509 11.26 5.07 0.01
CA LEU A 509 11.51 4.66 -1.37
C LEU A 509 11.39 5.85 -2.33
N CYS A 510 10.37 6.71 -2.15
CA CYS A 510 10.20 7.91 -2.95
C CYS A 510 11.40 8.87 -2.84
N PHE A 511 11.85 9.16 -1.63
CA PHE A 511 12.99 10.05 -1.42
C PHE A 511 14.29 9.47 -1.98
N GLU A 512 14.60 8.21 -1.67
CA GLU A 512 15.82 7.53 -2.14
C GLU A 512 15.89 7.45 -3.66
N LEU A 513 14.73 7.31 -4.33
CA LEU A 513 14.65 7.24 -5.78
C LEU A 513 14.99 8.60 -6.42
N VAL A 514 14.39 9.69 -5.94
CA VAL A 514 14.66 11.05 -6.45
C VAL A 514 16.08 11.52 -6.10
N ALA A 515 16.58 11.16 -4.91
CA ALA A 515 17.93 11.49 -4.44
C ALA A 515 19.03 10.54 -4.94
N LYS A 516 18.72 9.65 -5.90
CA LYS A 516 19.70 8.68 -6.44
C LYS A 516 20.82 9.40 -7.19
N ALA A 517 22.06 9.16 -6.76
CA ALA A 517 23.23 9.83 -7.31
C ALA A 517 23.41 9.57 -8.82
N GLY A 518 23.77 10.63 -9.57
CA GLY A 518 24.02 10.55 -11.01
C GLY A 518 22.81 10.26 -11.88
N GLN A 519 21.60 10.15 -11.29
CA GLN A 519 20.37 9.82 -12.01
C GLN A 519 19.37 10.98 -11.86
N LYS A 520 18.48 11.14 -12.85
CA LYS A 520 17.47 12.21 -12.87
C LYS A 520 16.02 11.70 -12.71
N TRP A 521 15.85 10.60 -11.99
CA TRP A 521 14.54 10.00 -11.75
C TRP A 521 13.60 10.96 -11.04
N HIS A 522 12.40 11.09 -11.54
CA HIS A 522 11.34 11.86 -10.90
C HIS A 522 10.10 11.03 -10.70
N LEU A 523 9.20 11.54 -9.87
CA LEU A 523 7.94 10.91 -9.53
C LEU A 523 6.79 11.72 -10.08
N SER A 524 5.70 11.05 -10.47
CA SER A 524 4.55 11.70 -11.04
C SER A 524 3.23 11.11 -10.53
N TYR A 525 2.20 11.93 -10.56
CA TYR A 525 0.81 11.54 -10.33
C TYR A 525 0.10 11.38 -11.67
N ILE A 526 -0.62 10.27 -11.86
CA ILE A 526 -1.32 9.95 -13.10
C ILE A 526 -2.83 9.92 -12.83
N LYS A 527 -3.52 11.02 -13.16
CA LYS A 527 -4.96 11.21 -12.95
C LYS A 527 -5.83 10.13 -13.62
N ALA A 528 -5.42 9.65 -14.80
CA ALA A 528 -6.17 8.66 -15.57
C ALA A 528 -6.21 7.27 -14.91
N ALA A 529 -5.22 6.96 -14.07
CA ALA A 529 -5.18 5.70 -13.33
C ALA A 529 -5.96 5.86 -12.02
N LYS A 530 -6.98 5.04 -11.79
CA LYS A 530 -7.85 5.12 -10.62
C LYS A 530 -7.94 3.77 -9.92
N GLY A 531 -8.02 3.78 -8.60
CA GLY A 531 -8.22 2.59 -7.78
C GLY A 531 -9.13 2.87 -6.59
N GLU A 532 -9.96 1.90 -6.22
CA GLU A 532 -10.82 1.96 -5.02
C GLU A 532 -10.22 1.06 -3.94
N THR A 533 -10.06 1.60 -2.73
CA THR A 533 -9.58 0.85 -1.56
C THR A 533 -10.57 0.92 -0.40
N ASP A 534 -10.56 -0.09 0.46
CA ASP A 534 -11.31 -0.07 1.70
C ASP A 534 -10.74 0.96 2.68
N VAL A 535 -11.59 1.46 3.55
CA VAL A 535 -11.23 2.43 4.58
C VAL A 535 -11.85 2.04 5.92
N PRO A 536 -11.17 2.32 7.05
CA PRO A 536 -11.72 2.05 8.37
C PRO A 536 -13.09 2.71 8.59
N GLU A 537 -14.06 1.92 9.05
CA GLU A 537 -15.41 2.37 9.40
C GLU A 537 -15.55 2.64 10.90
N GLY A 538 -14.69 2.00 11.72
CA GLY A 538 -14.67 2.12 13.16
C GLY A 538 -13.65 3.14 13.69
N ALA A 539 -13.98 3.85 14.79
CA ALA A 539 -13.12 4.86 15.41
C ALA A 539 -11.78 4.26 15.88
N ALA A 540 -11.79 3.07 16.48
CA ALA A 540 -10.58 2.42 16.99
C ALA A 540 -9.60 2.05 15.89
N GLU A 541 -10.09 1.51 14.79
CA GLU A 541 -9.29 1.15 13.61
C GLU A 541 -8.75 2.40 12.92
N PHE A 542 -9.60 3.43 12.80
CA PHE A 542 -9.21 4.73 12.23
C PHE A 542 -8.06 5.37 13.03
N ILE A 543 -8.16 5.42 14.37
CA ILE A 543 -7.09 5.95 15.25
C ILE A 543 -5.80 5.13 15.08
N SER A 544 -5.90 3.80 15.09
CA SER A 544 -4.74 2.90 14.94
C SER A 544 -4.06 3.06 13.57
N GLN A 545 -4.83 3.20 12.49
CA GLN A 545 -4.29 3.46 11.15
C GLN A 545 -3.59 4.83 11.09
N ARG A 546 -4.24 5.88 11.62
CA ARG A 546 -3.70 7.25 11.60
C ARG A 546 -2.46 7.41 12.46
N ARG A 547 -2.32 6.68 13.57
CA ARG A 547 -1.09 6.64 14.34
C ARG A 547 0.12 6.28 13.45
N ARG A 548 0.00 5.20 12.68
CA ARG A 548 1.07 4.76 11.76
C ARG A 548 1.38 5.82 10.71
N TRP A 549 0.36 6.37 10.08
CA TRP A 549 0.53 7.34 9.01
C TRP A 549 1.12 8.66 9.52
N LEU A 550 0.65 9.19 10.65
CA LEU A 550 1.15 10.46 11.21
C LEU A 550 2.60 10.32 11.69
N ASN A 551 2.91 9.32 12.50
CA ASN A 551 4.27 9.11 13.01
C ASN A 551 5.26 8.79 11.89
N GLY A 552 4.89 7.88 10.99
CA GLY A 552 5.71 7.50 9.85
C GLY A 552 5.97 8.67 8.89
N SER A 553 4.93 9.45 8.56
CA SER A 553 5.09 10.60 7.67
C SER A 553 5.90 11.73 8.30
N PHE A 554 5.72 12.00 9.60
CA PHE A 554 6.52 12.98 10.34
C PHE A 554 8.00 12.60 10.33
N ALA A 555 8.32 11.33 10.68
CA ALA A 555 9.68 10.83 10.67
C ALA A 555 10.31 10.85 9.27
N ALA A 556 9.57 10.42 8.24
CA ALA A 556 10.05 10.39 6.85
C ALA A 556 10.25 11.81 6.28
N THR A 557 9.36 12.75 6.62
CA THR A 557 9.53 14.17 6.22
C THR A 557 10.80 14.75 6.84
N LEU A 558 11.01 14.56 8.14
CA LEU A 558 12.22 15.03 8.81
C LEU A 558 13.47 14.38 8.22
N TYR A 559 13.42 13.06 7.90
CA TYR A 559 14.51 12.37 7.21
C TYR A 559 14.83 13.01 5.86
N SER A 560 13.81 13.31 5.05
CA SER A 560 14.00 13.94 3.73
C SER A 560 14.59 15.35 3.83
N LEU A 561 14.17 16.14 4.83
CA LEU A 561 14.72 17.48 5.09
C LEU A 561 16.19 17.41 5.51
N MET A 562 16.53 16.52 6.44
CA MET A 562 17.91 16.34 6.95
C MET A 562 18.87 15.85 5.85
N HIS A 563 18.36 15.06 4.88
CA HIS A 563 19.17 14.48 3.82
C HIS A 563 19.01 15.19 2.47
N PHE A 564 18.36 16.37 2.44
CA PHE A 564 18.11 17.11 1.20
C PHE A 564 19.37 17.42 0.41
N GLY A 565 20.51 17.61 1.08
CA GLY A 565 21.82 17.84 0.44
C GLY A 565 22.24 16.75 -0.55
N ARG A 566 21.65 15.56 -0.49
CA ARG A 566 21.89 14.48 -1.47
C ARG A 566 21.28 14.76 -2.85
N MET A 567 20.25 15.62 -2.93
CA MET A 567 19.66 16.04 -4.20
C MET A 567 20.68 16.75 -5.11
N TYR A 568 21.69 17.43 -4.54
CA TYR A 568 22.77 18.07 -5.33
C TYR A 568 23.70 17.06 -6.02
N LYS A 569 23.72 15.80 -5.54
CA LYS A 569 24.51 14.72 -6.17
C LYS A 569 23.71 13.95 -7.22
N SER A 570 22.43 14.26 -7.39
CA SER A 570 21.58 13.67 -8.42
C SER A 570 21.85 14.31 -9.80
N GLY A 571 21.33 13.72 -10.86
CA GLY A 571 21.44 14.25 -12.23
C GLY A 571 20.35 15.25 -12.62
N HIS A 572 19.63 15.85 -11.65
CA HIS A 572 18.57 16.81 -11.94
C HIS A 572 19.11 18.11 -12.51
N ASN A 573 18.37 18.69 -13.46
CA ASN A 573 18.71 20.00 -14.02
C ASN A 573 18.40 21.14 -13.02
N ILE A 574 18.97 22.32 -13.29
CA ILE A 574 18.85 23.49 -12.40
C ILE A 574 17.38 23.90 -12.19
N ILE A 575 16.54 23.85 -13.22
CA ILE A 575 15.13 24.20 -13.12
C ILE A 575 14.41 23.30 -12.12
N ARG A 576 14.62 21.97 -12.22
CA ARG A 576 14.03 21.03 -11.25
C ARG A 576 14.58 21.24 -9.86
N MET A 577 15.86 21.54 -9.72
CA MET A 577 16.45 21.85 -8.41
C MET A 577 15.78 23.08 -7.76
N ILE A 578 15.47 24.12 -8.52
CA ILE A 578 14.71 25.28 -7.99
C ILE A 578 13.34 24.82 -7.46
N PHE A 579 12.59 24.01 -8.22
CA PHE A 579 11.30 23.50 -7.77
C PHE A 579 11.42 22.60 -6.52
N LEU A 580 12.46 21.78 -6.43
CA LEU A 580 12.74 20.97 -5.24
C LEU A 580 13.06 21.85 -4.01
N HIS A 581 13.71 23.02 -4.17
CA HIS A 581 13.92 23.96 -3.07
C HIS A 581 12.60 24.65 -2.64
N VAL A 582 11.73 24.99 -3.59
CA VAL A 582 10.38 25.48 -3.24
C VAL A 582 9.62 24.43 -2.44
N GLN A 583 9.69 23.16 -2.86
CA GLN A 583 9.08 22.04 -2.11
C GLN A 583 9.72 21.85 -0.74
N LEU A 584 11.05 22.02 -0.61
CA LEU A 584 11.74 21.98 0.68
C LEU A 584 11.17 23.00 1.66
N LEU A 585 11.07 24.29 1.22
CA LEU A 585 10.50 25.35 2.03
C LEU A 585 9.04 25.07 2.40
N TYR A 586 8.25 24.63 1.42
CA TYR A 586 6.86 24.24 1.64
C TYR A 586 6.74 23.15 2.71
N ASN A 587 7.58 22.11 2.67
CA ASN A 587 7.59 21.02 3.65
C ASN A 587 8.04 21.48 5.05
N ILE A 588 9.01 22.41 5.14
CA ILE A 588 9.44 23.00 6.41
C ILE A 588 8.26 23.75 7.07
N PHE A 589 7.57 24.61 6.33
CA PHE A 589 6.42 25.33 6.88
C PHE A 589 5.30 24.37 7.31
N ASN A 590 4.97 23.37 6.50
CA ASN A 590 3.97 22.37 6.87
C ASN A 590 4.36 21.59 8.15
N LEU A 591 5.65 21.28 8.32
CA LEU A 591 6.13 20.60 9.52
C LEU A 591 5.97 21.49 10.77
N ILE A 592 6.30 22.78 10.68
CA ILE A 592 6.13 23.75 11.75
C ILE A 592 4.66 23.90 12.13
N PHE A 593 3.76 24.06 11.15
CA PHE A 593 2.32 24.14 11.41
C PHE A 593 1.75 22.86 12.03
N THR A 594 2.23 21.71 11.58
CA THR A 594 1.84 20.44 12.17
C THR A 594 2.28 20.36 13.63
N TRP A 595 3.51 20.78 13.94
CA TRP A 595 4.04 20.76 15.32
C TRP A 595 3.23 21.65 16.27
N PHE A 596 2.87 22.85 15.85
CA PHE A 596 2.13 23.84 16.65
C PHE A 596 0.61 23.81 16.44
N SER A 597 0.08 22.80 15.78
CA SER A 597 -1.35 22.73 15.46
C SER A 597 -2.24 22.69 16.71
N LEU A 598 -1.80 22.03 17.79
CA LEU A 598 -2.57 21.94 19.04
C LEU A 598 -2.73 23.31 19.70
N ALA A 599 -1.63 24.08 19.84
CA ALA A 599 -1.67 25.44 20.38
C ALA A 599 -2.48 26.39 19.49
N SER A 600 -2.27 26.31 18.17
CA SER A 600 -2.99 27.15 17.21
C SER A 600 -4.49 26.89 17.24
N TYR A 601 -4.92 25.63 17.37
CA TYR A 601 -6.32 25.29 17.48
C TYR A 601 -6.94 25.79 18.80
N TYR A 602 -6.25 25.58 19.93
CA TYR A 602 -6.69 26.07 21.23
C TYR A 602 -6.85 27.60 21.23
N LEU A 603 -5.84 28.33 20.73
CA LEU A 603 -5.88 29.78 20.63
C LEU A 603 -7.04 30.24 19.74
N THR A 604 -7.22 29.62 18.58
CA THR A 604 -8.32 29.97 17.66
C THR A 604 -9.67 29.77 18.34
N THR A 605 -9.86 28.61 18.99
CA THR A 605 -11.11 28.30 19.69
C THR A 605 -11.43 29.32 20.78
N THR A 606 -10.45 29.60 21.67
CA THR A 606 -10.63 30.54 22.78
C THR A 606 -10.89 31.95 22.30
N VAL A 607 -10.11 32.45 21.35
CA VAL A 607 -10.23 33.85 20.85
C VAL A 607 -11.54 34.06 20.12
N ILE A 608 -11.99 33.10 19.28
CA ILE A 608 -13.30 33.25 18.60
C ILE A 608 -14.43 33.26 19.63
N MET A 609 -14.39 32.40 20.64
CA MET A 609 -15.40 32.39 21.73
C MET A 609 -15.40 33.71 22.51
N ASP A 610 -14.23 34.29 22.82
CA ASP A 610 -14.12 35.55 23.54
C ASP A 610 -14.57 36.75 22.70
N LEU A 611 -14.20 36.79 21.41
CA LEU A 611 -14.48 37.93 20.52
C LEU A 611 -15.96 38.08 20.20
N VAL A 612 -16.71 36.95 20.18
CA VAL A 612 -18.15 36.94 19.91
C VAL A 612 -18.97 36.94 21.20
N GLY A 613 -18.46 36.28 22.25
CA GLY A 613 -19.23 36.03 23.46
C GLY A 613 -19.13 37.10 24.53
N THR A 614 -18.05 37.95 24.53
CA THR A 614 -17.89 38.99 25.55
C THR A 614 -18.65 40.23 25.15
N PRO A 615 -19.66 40.66 25.93
CA PRO A 615 -20.38 41.91 25.65
C PRO A 615 -19.45 43.10 25.87
N VAL A 616 -19.47 44.07 24.94
CA VAL A 616 -18.74 45.33 25.07
C VAL A 616 -19.78 46.44 25.28
N VAL A 617 -19.83 46.97 26.49
CA VAL A 617 -20.66 48.13 26.84
C VAL A 617 -19.91 49.38 26.38
N GLY A 618 -20.54 50.19 25.56
CA GLY A 618 -19.96 51.34 24.90
C GLY A 618 -19.25 52.31 25.82
N GLY A 619 -17.90 52.41 25.68
CA GLY A 619 -17.08 53.52 26.15
C GLY A 619 -16.89 54.49 25.00
N GLN A 620 -16.88 55.78 25.27
CA GLN A 620 -16.80 56.96 24.35
C GLN A 620 -16.54 56.62 22.86
N GLY A 621 -17.62 56.44 22.06
CA GLY A 621 -17.55 56.28 20.61
C GLY A 621 -17.40 54.87 20.05
N GLY A 622 -17.47 53.81 20.88
CA GLY A 622 -17.40 52.40 20.44
C GLY A 622 -18.80 51.77 20.21
N ALA A 623 -18.94 50.98 19.19
CA ALA A 623 -20.16 50.23 18.93
C ALA A 623 -20.45 49.22 20.07
N GLU A 624 -21.66 49.24 20.61
CA GLU A 624 -22.11 48.25 21.59
C GLU A 624 -22.22 46.86 20.94
N HIS A 625 -21.69 45.86 21.61
CA HIS A 625 -21.80 44.47 21.17
C HIS A 625 -22.45 43.60 22.24
N HIS A 626 -23.57 43.02 21.89
CA HIS A 626 -24.22 42.02 22.73
C HIS A 626 -23.59 40.68 22.58
N GLY A 627 -23.56 39.89 23.65
CA GLY A 627 -23.11 38.48 23.64
C GLY A 627 -23.97 37.63 22.72
N TRP A 628 -23.41 37.08 21.65
CA TRP A 628 -24.12 36.23 20.69
C TRP A 628 -23.66 34.78 20.84
N PRO A 629 -24.54 33.73 20.73
CA PRO A 629 -25.96 33.79 20.30
C PRO A 629 -26.98 33.84 21.45
N PHE A 630 -26.57 33.68 22.71
CA PHE A 630 -27.48 33.46 23.84
C PHE A 630 -27.69 34.67 24.75
N GLY A 631 -27.22 35.85 24.33
CA GLY A 631 -27.29 37.10 25.07
C GLY A 631 -26.11 37.35 26.03
N ASP A 632 -26.13 38.51 26.68
CA ASP A 632 -24.95 39.04 27.41
C ASP A 632 -24.56 38.25 28.65
N THR A 633 -25.50 37.52 29.26
CA THR A 633 -25.28 36.76 30.51
C THR A 633 -24.99 35.30 30.20
N ALA A 634 -25.77 34.70 29.30
CA ALA A 634 -25.68 33.26 29.04
C ALA A 634 -24.50 32.91 28.14
N THR A 635 -24.17 33.73 27.14
CA THR A 635 -23.08 33.42 26.19
C THR A 635 -21.72 33.31 26.87
N PRO A 636 -21.29 34.28 27.74
CA PRO A 636 -19.99 34.12 28.43
C PRO A 636 -19.91 32.88 29.30
N LEU A 637 -21.04 32.54 29.99
CA LEU A 637 -21.08 31.33 30.83
C LEU A 637 -20.94 30.04 29.99
N ILE A 638 -21.69 29.94 28.89
CA ILE A 638 -21.63 28.79 27.98
C ILE A 638 -20.21 28.67 27.36
N ASN A 639 -19.63 29.77 26.92
CA ASN A 639 -18.27 29.80 26.37
C ASN A 639 -17.24 29.35 27.41
N ALA A 640 -17.35 29.80 28.65
CA ALA A 640 -16.48 29.36 29.74
C ALA A 640 -16.61 27.85 29.99
N LEU A 641 -17.84 27.34 30.08
CA LEU A 641 -18.10 25.89 30.25
C LEU A 641 -17.51 25.10 29.07
N LEU A 642 -17.74 25.51 27.81
CA LEU A 642 -17.21 24.82 26.64
C LEU A 642 -15.68 24.84 26.60
N LYS A 643 -15.02 25.93 27.02
CA LYS A 643 -13.54 26.02 27.12
C LYS A 643 -13.02 25.03 28.16
N TYR A 644 -13.62 24.95 29.34
CA TYR A 644 -13.22 23.98 30.38
C TYR A 644 -13.49 22.55 29.96
N PHE A 645 -14.64 22.24 29.34
CA PHE A 645 -14.91 20.91 28.79
C PHE A 645 -13.90 20.54 27.68
N TYR A 646 -13.59 21.47 26.79
CA TYR A 646 -12.57 21.26 25.76
C TYR A 646 -11.23 20.90 26.40
N LEU A 647 -10.74 21.66 27.38
CA LEU A 647 -9.47 21.41 28.04
C LEU A 647 -9.47 20.07 28.77
N ALA A 648 -10.56 19.78 29.53
CA ALA A 648 -10.72 18.50 30.22
C ALA A 648 -10.65 17.30 29.27
N PHE A 649 -11.31 17.40 28.11
CA PHE A 649 -11.28 16.33 27.11
C PHE A 649 -9.93 16.24 26.36
N VAL A 650 -9.21 17.32 26.17
CA VAL A 650 -7.82 17.27 25.66
C VAL A 650 -6.93 16.53 26.67
N ILE A 651 -7.02 16.85 27.97
CA ILE A 651 -6.30 16.12 29.04
C ILE A 651 -6.69 14.65 29.04
N LEU A 652 -7.99 14.35 28.91
CA LEU A 652 -8.50 12.97 28.81
C LEU A 652 -7.86 12.21 27.64
N GLN A 653 -7.63 12.87 26.47
CA GLN A 653 -6.93 12.22 25.35
C GLN A 653 -5.49 11.84 25.70
N PHE A 654 -4.76 12.68 26.43
CA PHE A 654 -3.42 12.33 26.91
C PHE A 654 -3.45 11.13 27.86
N ILE A 655 -4.40 11.09 28.78
CA ILE A 655 -4.59 9.95 29.71
C ILE A 655 -4.92 8.67 28.94
N LEU A 656 -5.86 8.72 28.00
CA LEU A 656 -6.25 7.58 27.18
C LEU A 656 -5.08 7.08 26.31
N ALA A 657 -4.27 8.00 25.77
CA ALA A 657 -3.16 7.65 24.91
C ALA A 657 -1.98 7.00 25.65
N LEU A 658 -1.82 7.19 26.97
CA LEU A 658 -0.69 6.70 27.74
C LEU A 658 -0.71 5.19 27.99
N GLY A 659 -1.85 4.53 27.98
CA GLY A 659 -1.93 3.11 28.39
C GLY A 659 -2.99 2.29 27.69
N ASN A 660 -3.98 2.89 27.02
CA ASN A 660 -5.13 2.16 26.51
C ASN A 660 -5.09 2.00 25.00
N ARG A 661 -5.27 0.76 24.52
CA ARG A 661 -5.54 0.53 23.10
C ARG A 661 -6.90 1.10 22.73
N PRO A 662 -7.09 1.71 21.53
CA PRO A 662 -8.36 2.34 21.13
C PRO A 662 -9.56 1.40 21.18
N LYS A 663 -9.38 0.10 20.95
CA LYS A 663 -10.44 -0.90 21.05
C LYS A 663 -10.97 -1.04 22.48
N GLY A 664 -10.08 -1.02 23.50
CA GLY A 664 -10.47 -1.14 24.92
C GLY A 664 -11.20 0.09 25.46
N SER A 665 -11.05 1.26 24.85
CA SER A 665 -11.66 2.52 25.27
C SER A 665 -12.61 3.11 24.19
N LYS A 666 -13.24 2.27 23.39
CA LYS A 666 -14.04 2.65 22.23
C LYS A 666 -15.11 3.70 22.58
N PHE A 667 -15.84 3.49 23.68
CA PHE A 667 -16.90 4.41 24.12
C PHE A 667 -16.35 5.81 24.42
N THR A 668 -15.24 5.92 25.17
CA THR A 668 -14.63 7.20 25.54
C THR A 668 -14.10 7.96 24.33
N TYR A 669 -13.52 7.25 23.35
CA TYR A 669 -13.12 7.88 22.08
C TYR A 669 -14.33 8.38 21.29
N ILE A 670 -15.42 7.61 21.19
CA ILE A 670 -16.63 8.05 20.49
C ILE A 670 -17.22 9.29 21.18
N ALA A 671 -17.31 9.30 22.53
CA ALA A 671 -17.75 10.47 23.28
C ALA A 671 -16.87 11.70 23.02
N SER A 672 -15.55 11.50 22.91
CA SER A 672 -14.60 12.57 22.55
C SER A 672 -14.80 13.07 21.12
N PHE A 673 -15.05 12.19 20.15
CA PHE A 673 -15.41 12.59 18.77
C PHE A 673 -16.67 13.45 18.74
N MET A 674 -17.69 13.06 19.50
CA MET A 674 -18.95 13.81 19.58
C MET A 674 -18.75 15.18 20.21
N LEU A 675 -18.04 15.29 21.35
CA LEU A 675 -17.81 16.56 22.03
C LEU A 675 -16.95 17.52 21.17
N PHE A 676 -15.84 17.05 20.63
CA PHE A 676 -15.00 17.88 19.77
C PHE A 676 -15.73 18.29 18.48
N GLY A 677 -16.61 17.45 17.95
CA GLY A 677 -17.49 17.78 16.82
C GLY A 677 -18.51 18.84 17.19
N LEU A 678 -19.11 18.76 18.39
CA LEU A 678 -20.04 19.78 18.90
C LEU A 678 -19.35 21.14 19.06
N ILE A 679 -18.18 21.17 19.71
CA ILE A 679 -17.40 22.40 19.90
C ILE A 679 -17.00 22.97 18.53
N GLN A 680 -16.55 22.14 17.59
CA GLN A 680 -16.19 22.59 16.25
C GLN A 680 -17.39 23.19 15.50
N THR A 681 -18.57 22.58 15.61
CA THR A 681 -19.80 23.11 15.01
C THR A 681 -20.14 24.48 15.62
N TYR A 682 -20.02 24.61 16.93
CA TYR A 682 -20.23 25.90 17.62
C TYR A 682 -19.25 26.97 17.11
N ILE A 683 -17.95 26.66 17.01
CA ILE A 683 -16.93 27.55 16.47
C ILE A 683 -17.20 27.95 14.99
N LEU A 684 -17.67 27.00 14.16
CA LEU A 684 -18.08 27.30 12.79
C LEU A 684 -19.25 28.29 12.74
N VAL A 685 -20.23 28.14 13.63
CA VAL A 685 -21.38 29.08 13.74
C VAL A 685 -20.92 30.44 14.21
N LEU A 686 -20.06 30.52 15.25
CA LEU A 686 -19.50 31.82 15.71
C LEU A 686 -18.64 32.48 14.63
N SER A 687 -17.84 31.70 13.89
CA SER A 687 -17.02 32.20 12.76
C SER A 687 -17.92 32.77 11.65
N GLY A 688 -19.02 32.07 11.33
CA GLY A 688 -20.02 32.55 10.36
C GLY A 688 -20.66 33.89 10.79
N TYR A 689 -20.98 34.04 12.08
CA TYR A 689 -21.47 35.27 12.63
C TYR A 689 -20.44 36.41 12.54
N LEU A 690 -19.15 36.14 12.85
CA LEU A 690 -18.08 37.16 12.68
C LEU A 690 -17.93 37.59 11.23
N VAL A 691 -18.04 36.67 10.28
CA VAL A 691 -18.03 36.98 8.85
C VAL A 691 -19.21 37.83 8.48
N ALA A 692 -20.43 37.45 8.86
CA ALA A 692 -21.63 38.22 8.58
C ALA A 692 -21.56 39.66 9.18
N ARG A 693 -21.05 39.79 10.41
CA ARG A 693 -20.83 41.08 11.08
C ARG A 693 -19.80 41.94 10.35
N ALA A 694 -18.74 41.36 9.84
CA ALA A 694 -17.70 42.09 9.09
C ALA A 694 -18.21 42.63 7.74
N PHE A 695 -19.22 41.98 7.15
CA PHE A 695 -19.86 42.44 5.91
C PHE A 695 -21.09 43.32 6.12
N ASN A 696 -21.47 43.66 7.35
CA ASN A 696 -22.56 44.61 7.61
C ASN A 696 -22.20 46.06 7.21
N THR A 697 -20.92 46.43 7.17
CA THR A 697 -20.44 47.67 6.52
C THR A 697 -20.29 47.45 5.03
N PRO A 698 -20.69 48.40 4.15
CA PRO A 698 -20.56 48.24 2.71
C PRO A 698 -19.13 47.87 2.31
N ILE A 699 -18.98 46.84 1.50
CA ILE A 699 -17.66 46.37 1.00
C ILE A 699 -16.94 47.49 0.25
N SER A 700 -17.69 48.36 -0.44
CA SER A 700 -17.16 49.53 -1.16
C SER A 700 -16.48 50.54 -0.26
N GLU A 701 -16.87 50.66 1.02
CA GLU A 701 -16.20 51.54 1.99
C GLU A 701 -14.94 50.91 2.59
N GLN A 702 -14.86 49.57 2.64
CA GLN A 702 -13.74 48.85 3.21
C GLN A 702 -12.68 48.48 2.18
N ILE A 703 -13.07 48.31 0.92
CA ILE A 703 -12.19 47.93 -0.18
C ILE A 703 -12.24 49.09 -1.22
N LYS A 704 -11.21 49.89 -1.23
CA LYS A 704 -11.07 50.98 -2.21
C LYS A 704 -10.58 50.40 -3.55
N LEU A 705 -11.42 50.54 -4.57
CA LEU A 705 -11.15 50.08 -5.94
C LEU A 705 -10.55 51.20 -6.84
N ASP A 706 -10.34 52.40 -6.29
CA ASP A 706 -9.99 53.59 -7.04
C ASP A 706 -8.59 53.54 -7.67
N SER A 707 -7.68 52.80 -7.07
CA SER A 707 -6.32 52.54 -7.58
C SER A 707 -5.86 51.17 -7.23
N GLY A 708 -5.02 50.57 -8.09
CA GLY A 708 -4.40 49.26 -7.81
C GLY A 708 -3.55 49.25 -6.54
N LYS A 709 -3.00 50.43 -6.13
CA LYS A 709 -2.31 50.57 -4.83
C LYS A 709 -3.30 50.59 -3.66
N ASP A 710 -4.42 51.25 -3.80
CA ASP A 710 -5.43 51.37 -2.75
C ASP A 710 -6.16 50.05 -2.57
N PHE A 711 -6.38 49.28 -3.66
CA PHE A 711 -6.87 47.91 -3.62
C PHE A 711 -5.93 47.02 -2.84
N VAL A 712 -4.63 46.99 -3.20
CA VAL A 712 -3.62 46.19 -2.50
C VAL A 712 -3.50 46.65 -1.02
N ASN A 713 -3.51 47.93 -0.73
CA ASN A 713 -3.46 48.44 0.64
C ASN A 713 -4.69 48.02 1.45
N SER A 714 -5.89 48.08 0.88
CA SER A 714 -7.13 47.62 1.54
C SER A 714 -7.11 46.15 1.92
N PHE A 715 -6.42 45.34 1.13
CA PHE A 715 -6.27 43.91 1.43
C PHE A 715 -5.12 43.59 2.39
N PHE A 716 -3.98 44.30 2.31
CA PHE A 716 -2.76 43.89 2.99
C PHE A 716 -2.35 44.79 4.17
N SER A 717 -2.77 46.06 4.21
CA SER A 717 -2.38 46.99 5.27
C SER A 717 -3.13 46.81 6.60
N GLY A 718 -4.18 46.01 6.62
CA GLY A 718 -4.90 45.63 7.86
C GLY A 718 -5.85 46.72 8.41
N GLU A 719 -6.12 47.77 7.67
CA GLU A 719 -7.11 48.78 8.05
C GLU A 719 -8.57 48.34 7.77
N GLY A 720 -8.77 47.30 6.93
CA GLY A 720 -10.08 46.70 6.62
C GLY A 720 -10.21 45.26 7.10
N ALA A 721 -11.00 45.00 8.15
CA ALA A 721 -11.28 43.65 8.64
C ALA A 721 -11.89 42.74 7.54
N ALA A 722 -12.69 43.28 6.64
CA ALA A 722 -13.35 42.59 5.55
C ALA A 722 -12.37 42.00 4.52
N GLY A 723 -11.28 42.72 4.18
CA GLY A 723 -10.27 42.23 3.25
C GLY A 723 -9.56 40.94 3.76
N VAL A 724 -9.16 40.97 5.02
CA VAL A 724 -8.51 39.85 5.69
C VAL A 724 -9.45 38.62 5.76
N ILE A 725 -10.72 38.84 6.08
CA ILE A 725 -11.75 37.79 6.14
C ILE A 725 -12.01 37.24 4.74
N LEU A 726 -12.09 38.08 3.72
CA LEU A 726 -12.31 37.65 2.35
C LEU A 726 -11.15 36.79 1.84
N ILE A 727 -9.90 37.17 2.13
CA ILE A 727 -8.73 36.35 1.82
C ILE A 727 -8.85 34.96 2.52
N ALA A 728 -9.23 34.92 3.80
CA ALA A 728 -9.44 33.70 4.53
C ALA A 728 -10.48 32.80 3.87
N LEU A 729 -11.64 33.33 3.55
CA LEU A 729 -12.74 32.60 2.92
C LEU A 729 -12.34 32.05 1.54
N ILE A 730 -11.69 32.88 0.71
CA ILE A 730 -11.23 32.43 -0.61
C ILE A 730 -10.17 31.35 -0.47
N THR A 731 -9.20 31.50 0.42
CA THR A 731 -8.07 30.55 0.53
C THR A 731 -8.45 29.26 1.25
N ILE A 732 -9.33 29.29 2.24
CA ILE A 732 -9.73 28.11 3.01
C ILE A 732 -10.84 27.33 2.31
N TYR A 733 -11.80 28.03 1.70
CA TYR A 733 -12.97 27.41 1.09
C TYR A 733 -13.00 27.57 -0.43
N GLY A 734 -12.81 28.79 -0.93
CA GLY A 734 -12.98 29.13 -2.34
C GLY A 734 -12.03 28.35 -3.25
N LEU A 735 -10.76 28.21 -2.87
CA LEU A 735 -9.79 27.47 -3.68
C LEU A 735 -10.10 25.97 -3.74
N TYR A 736 -10.65 25.39 -2.68
CA TYR A 736 -11.07 23.97 -2.70
C TYR A 736 -12.25 23.75 -3.66
N PHE A 737 -13.27 24.64 -3.61
CA PHE A 737 -14.38 24.59 -4.55
C PHE A 737 -13.89 24.77 -5.99
N LEU A 738 -13.13 25.85 -6.24
CA LEU A 738 -12.63 26.15 -7.57
C LEU A 738 -11.78 25.02 -8.15
N ALA A 739 -10.86 24.48 -7.35
CA ALA A 739 -10.03 23.33 -7.77
C ALA A 739 -10.87 22.11 -8.08
N SER A 740 -11.87 21.80 -7.26
CA SER A 740 -12.75 20.63 -7.45
C SER A 740 -13.61 20.76 -8.71
N PHE A 741 -14.11 21.95 -9.01
CA PHE A 741 -14.84 22.22 -10.26
C PHE A 741 -13.93 22.13 -11.50
N LEU A 742 -12.73 22.72 -11.44
CA LEU A 742 -11.73 22.62 -12.52
C LEU A 742 -11.24 21.19 -12.73
N TYR A 743 -11.20 20.40 -11.67
CA TYR A 743 -10.85 18.98 -11.75
C TYR A 743 -11.98 18.11 -12.31
N LEU A 744 -13.20 18.65 -12.46
CA LEU A 744 -14.42 18.00 -12.88
C LEU A 744 -14.92 16.92 -11.90
N ASP A 745 -14.67 17.09 -10.61
CA ASP A 745 -15.18 16.22 -9.56
C ASP A 745 -15.58 17.02 -8.30
N PRO A 746 -16.66 17.81 -8.35
CA PRO A 746 -17.04 18.69 -7.24
C PRO A 746 -17.93 18.01 -6.17
N TRP A 747 -18.46 16.82 -6.41
CA TRP A 747 -19.49 16.22 -5.57
C TRP A 747 -19.08 16.02 -4.11
N HIS A 748 -17.82 15.70 -3.85
CA HIS A 748 -17.30 15.53 -2.50
C HIS A 748 -17.37 16.80 -1.65
N MET A 749 -17.44 18.00 -2.28
CA MET A 749 -17.63 19.27 -1.59
C MET A 749 -19.03 19.40 -0.96
N PHE A 750 -20.02 18.69 -1.50
CA PHE A 750 -21.39 18.77 -1.01
C PHE A 750 -21.73 17.70 0.02
N HIS A 751 -21.19 16.49 -0.12
CA HIS A 751 -21.52 15.38 0.79
C HIS A 751 -20.43 15.07 1.83
N SER A 752 -19.15 15.27 1.54
CA SER A 752 -18.04 14.86 2.43
C SER A 752 -17.41 16.06 3.17
N PHE A 753 -17.35 17.22 2.54
CA PHE A 753 -16.75 18.42 3.12
C PHE A 753 -17.44 18.90 4.41
N PRO A 754 -18.78 18.90 4.56
CA PRO A 754 -19.43 19.25 5.83
C PRO A 754 -18.97 18.35 6.99
N TYR A 755 -18.87 17.04 6.79
CA TYR A 755 -18.36 16.13 7.81
C TYR A 755 -16.89 16.41 8.15
N TYR A 756 -16.07 16.74 7.14
CA TYR A 756 -14.67 17.12 7.34
C TYR A 756 -14.56 18.39 8.21
N LEU A 757 -15.35 19.41 7.95
CA LEU A 757 -15.36 20.64 8.76
C LEU A 757 -15.69 20.38 10.22
N VAL A 758 -16.69 19.55 10.49
CA VAL A 758 -17.11 19.19 11.86
C VAL A 758 -16.07 18.34 12.58
N LEU A 759 -15.43 17.39 11.87
CA LEU A 759 -14.47 16.47 12.46
C LEU A 759 -13.01 16.95 12.36
N MET A 760 -12.74 18.13 11.80
CA MET A 760 -11.39 18.67 11.66
C MET A 760 -10.66 18.77 13.01
N SER A 761 -11.37 19.18 14.08
CA SER A 761 -10.84 19.24 15.44
C SER A 761 -10.32 17.91 15.96
N THR A 762 -10.91 16.80 15.54
CA THR A 762 -10.53 15.46 15.99
C THR A 762 -9.18 15.00 15.47
N TYR A 763 -8.76 15.50 14.29
CA TYR A 763 -7.43 15.23 13.74
C TYR A 763 -6.33 15.78 14.65
N ILE A 764 -6.54 16.97 15.21
CA ILE A 764 -5.57 17.64 16.08
C ILE A 764 -5.67 17.04 17.50
N ASN A 765 -6.87 17.05 18.08
CA ASN A 765 -7.06 16.78 19.51
C ASN A 765 -7.05 15.27 19.84
N ILE A 766 -7.44 14.39 18.92
CA ILE A 766 -7.46 12.95 19.15
C ILE A 766 -6.34 12.25 18.41
N LEU A 767 -6.33 12.35 17.07
CA LEU A 767 -5.44 11.51 16.26
C LEU A 767 -3.98 11.89 16.46
N MET A 768 -3.67 13.17 16.48
CA MET A 768 -2.30 13.65 16.66
C MET A 768 -1.81 13.40 18.09
N VAL A 769 -2.65 13.68 19.11
CA VAL A 769 -2.32 13.39 20.51
C VAL A 769 -2.05 11.89 20.68
N TYR A 770 -2.93 11.03 20.15
CA TYR A 770 -2.73 9.58 20.22
C TYR A 770 -1.44 9.14 19.49
N ALA A 771 -1.19 9.68 18.29
CA ALA A 771 -0.02 9.33 17.50
C ALA A 771 1.28 9.70 18.22
N PHE A 772 1.39 10.94 18.71
CA PHE A 772 2.59 11.41 19.41
C PHE A 772 2.85 10.68 20.73
N ASN A 773 1.81 10.32 21.48
CA ASN A 773 1.96 9.53 22.70
C ASN A 773 2.33 8.05 22.44
N ASN A 774 2.15 7.54 21.23
CA ASN A 774 2.38 6.14 20.85
C ASN A 774 3.51 5.94 19.84
N TRP A 775 4.57 6.75 19.90
CA TRP A 775 5.78 6.56 19.10
C TRP A 775 6.53 5.26 19.39
N HIS A 776 6.41 4.73 20.61
CA HIS A 776 6.99 3.46 21.00
C HIS A 776 6.35 2.26 20.29
N ASP A 777 5.10 2.39 19.87
CA ASP A 777 4.40 1.33 19.19
C ASP A 777 4.68 1.37 17.69
N VAL A 778 5.60 0.55 17.24
CA VAL A 778 5.95 0.34 15.82
C VAL A 778 5.24 -0.88 15.21
N SER A 779 4.20 -1.38 15.86
CA SER A 779 3.44 -2.53 15.36
C SER A 779 2.59 -2.16 14.13
N TRP A 780 2.47 -3.10 13.21
CA TRP A 780 1.64 -2.98 12.00
C TRP A 780 0.17 -3.35 12.24
N GLY A 781 -0.29 -3.47 13.48
CA GLY A 781 -1.67 -3.79 13.79
C GLY A 781 -2.08 -5.16 13.23
N THR A 782 -1.50 -6.22 13.77
CA THR A 782 -1.81 -7.59 13.36
C THR A 782 -3.08 -8.07 14.05
N LYS A 783 -4.04 -8.55 13.26
CA LYS A 783 -5.17 -9.38 13.74
C LYS A 783 -4.71 -10.85 13.71
N GLY A 784 -5.07 -11.62 14.72
CA GLY A 784 -5.06 -13.08 14.69
C GLY A 784 -3.98 -13.82 15.49
N SER A 785 -4.36 -14.93 16.10
CA SER A 785 -3.54 -15.83 16.91
C SER A 785 -2.86 -16.92 16.09
N ASP A 786 -1.74 -17.42 16.60
CA ASP A 786 -0.87 -18.38 15.93
C ASP A 786 -1.31 -19.83 16.20
N LYS A 787 -1.81 -20.53 15.19
CA LYS A 787 -1.87 -22.01 15.14
C LYS A 787 -1.72 -22.46 13.68
N ALA A 788 -0.65 -23.19 13.40
CA ALA A 788 -0.38 -23.82 12.09
C ALA A 788 -0.62 -25.33 12.16
N GLU A 789 -1.21 -25.88 11.11
CA GLU A 789 -1.29 -27.32 10.88
C GLU A 789 0.09 -27.87 10.46
N ALA A 790 0.42 -29.10 10.86
CA ALA A 790 1.69 -29.75 10.52
C ALA A 790 1.70 -30.17 9.04
N LEU A 791 2.64 -29.62 8.27
CA LEU A 791 2.83 -29.93 6.85
C LEU A 791 3.70 -31.20 6.66
N PRO A 792 3.54 -31.97 5.56
CA PRO A 792 4.36 -33.12 5.26
C PRO A 792 5.78 -32.72 4.83
N SER A 793 6.78 -33.54 5.22
CA SER A 793 8.19 -33.39 4.87
C SER A 793 8.53 -34.10 3.57
N ALA A 794 9.44 -33.53 2.76
CA ALA A 794 9.99 -34.16 1.57
C ALA A 794 11.35 -34.75 1.90
N ASN A 795 11.39 -36.06 2.11
CA ASN A 795 12.64 -36.81 2.39
C ASN A 795 13.36 -37.20 1.11
N ILE A 796 14.68 -37.04 1.11
CA ILE A 796 15.57 -37.38 -0.02
C ILE A 796 16.09 -38.80 0.10
N THR A 797 16.04 -39.52 -1.00
CA THR A 797 16.69 -40.84 -1.17
C THR A 797 17.75 -40.76 -2.27
N LYS A 798 18.86 -41.52 -2.12
CA LYS A 798 19.85 -41.64 -3.18
C LYS A 798 19.38 -42.70 -4.21
N GLY A 799 19.23 -42.30 -5.44
CA GLY A 799 18.90 -43.18 -6.56
C GLY A 799 20.13 -43.99 -7.05
N GLU A 800 19.91 -45.01 -7.90
CA GLU A 800 20.92 -45.93 -8.40
C GLU A 800 22.11 -45.32 -9.13
N LYS A 801 22.05 -44.04 -9.51
CA LYS A 801 23.14 -43.28 -10.20
C LYS A 801 23.67 -42.09 -9.40
N ASN A 802 23.66 -42.15 -8.06
CA ASN A 802 24.00 -41.00 -7.18
C ASN A 802 23.17 -39.72 -7.42
N GLU A 803 22.01 -39.81 -8.06
CA GLU A 803 21.08 -38.70 -8.22
C GLU A 803 20.25 -38.51 -6.96
N VAL A 804 20.08 -37.26 -6.55
CA VAL A 804 19.27 -36.89 -5.39
C VAL A 804 17.81 -36.81 -5.82
N VAL A 805 16.95 -37.68 -5.30
CA VAL A 805 15.55 -37.82 -5.68
C VAL A 805 14.63 -37.79 -4.45
N VAL A 806 13.42 -37.26 -4.61
CA VAL A 806 12.33 -37.27 -3.62
C VAL A 806 11.24 -38.24 -4.11
N GLU A 807 10.73 -39.07 -3.21
CA GLU A 807 9.56 -39.91 -3.50
C GLU A 807 8.29 -39.08 -3.28
N GLU A 808 7.48 -38.98 -4.33
CA GLU A 808 6.20 -38.23 -4.32
C GLU A 808 5.07 -39.19 -4.68
N ILE A 809 3.92 -39.06 -3.99
CA ILE A 809 2.72 -39.82 -4.26
C ILE A 809 2.06 -39.27 -5.52
N GLU A 810 1.91 -40.07 -6.55
CA GLU A 810 1.19 -39.74 -7.75
C GLU A 810 -0.32 -39.87 -7.48
N LYS A 811 -1.04 -38.74 -7.50
CA LYS A 811 -2.50 -38.72 -7.30
C LYS A 811 -3.19 -39.01 -8.63
N GLU A 812 -4.18 -39.90 -8.58
CA GLU A 812 -5.04 -40.16 -9.74
C GLU A 812 -5.86 -38.92 -10.08
N GLN A 813 -6.20 -38.73 -11.37
CA GLN A 813 -6.97 -37.54 -11.81
C GLN A 813 -8.33 -37.45 -11.13
N GLU A 814 -8.96 -38.57 -10.81
CA GLU A 814 -10.25 -38.63 -10.09
C GLU A 814 -10.15 -38.09 -8.66
N ASP A 815 -9.06 -38.34 -7.95
CA ASP A 815 -8.83 -37.82 -6.61
C ASP A 815 -8.59 -36.31 -6.63
N ILE A 816 -7.86 -35.81 -7.64
CA ILE A 816 -7.63 -34.36 -7.87
C ILE A 816 -8.95 -33.68 -8.16
N ASP A 817 -9.80 -34.26 -9.01
CA ASP A 817 -11.08 -33.69 -9.40
C ASP A 817 -12.08 -33.67 -8.23
N SER A 818 -12.11 -34.70 -7.39
CA SER A 818 -12.96 -34.76 -6.19
C SER A 818 -12.58 -33.71 -5.14
N GLN A 819 -11.27 -33.55 -4.85
CA GLN A 819 -10.78 -32.52 -3.94
C GLN A 819 -11.09 -31.11 -4.47
N PHE A 820 -10.95 -30.91 -5.78
CA PHE A 820 -11.27 -29.65 -6.41
C PHE A 820 -12.76 -29.28 -6.30
N GLU A 821 -13.68 -30.23 -6.48
CA GLU A 821 -15.12 -29.97 -6.37
C GLU A 821 -15.50 -29.51 -4.95
N GLN A 822 -14.95 -30.14 -3.91
CA GLN A 822 -15.16 -29.72 -2.51
C GLN A 822 -14.61 -28.30 -2.26
N THR A 823 -13.44 -27.98 -2.80
CA THR A 823 -12.81 -26.65 -2.69
C THR A 823 -13.64 -25.58 -3.36
N VAL A 824 -14.18 -25.85 -4.58
CA VAL A 824 -15.06 -24.93 -5.30
C VAL A 824 -16.34 -24.65 -4.50
N ARG A 825 -16.95 -25.68 -3.90
CA ARG A 825 -18.15 -25.50 -3.07
C ARG A 825 -17.88 -24.56 -1.87
N ARG A 826 -16.73 -24.70 -1.17
CA ARG A 826 -16.34 -23.79 -0.07
C ARG A 826 -16.06 -22.38 -0.57
N ALA A 827 -15.33 -22.22 -1.67
CA ALA A 827 -14.97 -20.93 -2.24
C ALA A 827 -16.18 -20.10 -2.63
N LEU A 828 -17.19 -20.74 -3.21
CA LEU A 828 -18.40 -20.07 -3.72
C LEU A 828 -19.52 -19.95 -2.68
N ALA A 829 -19.35 -20.46 -1.45
CA ALA A 829 -20.30 -20.28 -0.35
C ALA A 829 -20.34 -18.81 0.11
N PRO A 830 -21.48 -18.30 0.59
CA PRO A 830 -21.62 -16.94 1.12
C PRO A 830 -20.64 -16.69 2.28
N PHE A 831 -20.01 -15.50 2.28
CA PHE A 831 -19.09 -15.09 3.34
C PHE A 831 -19.83 -14.79 4.66
N LYS A 832 -19.34 -15.34 5.77
CA LYS A 832 -19.77 -15.02 7.14
C LYS A 832 -18.55 -14.50 7.91
N GLU A 833 -18.70 -13.35 8.55
CA GLU A 833 -17.67 -12.71 9.35
C GLU A 833 -17.59 -13.36 10.75
N GLU A 834 -16.41 -13.82 11.17
CA GLU A 834 -16.14 -14.40 12.49
C GLU A 834 -15.45 -13.37 13.40
N GLU A 835 -15.87 -13.26 14.68
CA GLU A 835 -15.25 -12.37 15.68
C GLU A 835 -14.04 -13.04 16.35
N GLU A 836 -12.87 -12.39 16.30
CA GLU A 836 -11.61 -12.88 16.90
C GLU A 836 -11.30 -12.29 18.28
N LEU A 837 -10.69 -13.08 19.18
CA LEU A 837 -10.20 -12.72 20.53
C LEU A 837 -8.70 -12.42 20.54
N GLU A 838 -8.26 -11.35 21.24
CA GLU A 838 -6.91 -10.78 21.22
C GLU A 838 -5.94 -11.30 22.29
N ALA A 839 -4.64 -11.40 21.96
CA ALA A 839 -3.50 -11.70 22.85
C ALA A 839 -2.62 -10.47 23.13
N LYS A 840 -1.96 -10.42 24.31
CA LYS A 840 -1.16 -9.28 24.83
C LYS A 840 0.34 -9.49 24.63
N ASP A 841 1.08 -8.41 24.29
CA ASP A 841 2.55 -8.42 24.26
C ASP A 841 3.21 -7.15 24.83
N VAL A 842 4.48 -7.25 25.30
CA VAL A 842 5.20 -6.32 26.18
C VAL A 842 6.44 -5.73 25.50
N GLU A 843 6.58 -4.38 25.49
CA GLU A 843 7.86 -3.70 25.18
C GLU A 843 8.09 -2.43 26.02
N ASP A 844 9.13 -2.46 26.88
CA ASP A 844 9.41 -1.38 27.85
C ASP A 844 10.51 -0.38 27.46
N SER A 845 11.38 -0.69 26.49
CA SER A 845 12.59 0.08 26.23
C SER A 845 12.41 1.44 25.54
N TYR A 846 11.26 1.69 24.91
CA TYR A 846 11.03 2.92 24.13
C TYR A 846 10.18 3.99 24.84
N LYS A 847 9.76 3.72 26.07
CA LYS A 847 8.92 4.63 26.85
C LYS A 847 9.64 5.95 27.18
N SER A 848 10.96 5.93 27.36
CA SER A 848 11.78 7.12 27.66
C SER A 848 11.80 8.12 26.49
N PHE A 849 12.02 7.64 25.25
CA PHE A 849 12.00 8.51 24.07
C PHE A 849 10.62 9.13 23.86
N ARG A 850 9.55 8.34 24.00
CA ARG A 850 8.17 8.83 23.93
C ARG A 850 7.94 9.97 24.91
N THR A 851 8.34 9.77 26.16
CA THR A 851 8.15 10.77 27.21
C THR A 851 8.87 12.06 26.85
N GLY A 852 10.15 11.99 26.43
CA GLY A 852 10.93 13.16 26.00
C GLY A 852 10.28 13.90 24.82
N LEU A 853 9.81 13.17 23.80
CA LEU A 853 9.13 13.77 22.63
C LEU A 853 7.83 14.50 23.03
N VAL A 854 6.96 13.82 23.80
CA VAL A 854 5.67 14.39 24.23
C VAL A 854 5.87 15.60 25.15
N VAL A 855 6.83 15.54 26.07
CA VAL A 855 7.19 16.67 26.93
C VAL A 855 7.65 17.85 26.07
N CYS A 856 8.60 17.66 25.15
CA CYS A 856 9.09 18.72 24.28
C CYS A 856 7.96 19.33 23.44
N TRP A 857 7.12 18.48 22.84
CA TRP A 857 5.96 18.95 22.04
C TRP A 857 4.97 19.72 22.88
N LEU A 858 4.56 19.19 24.04
CA LEU A 858 3.58 19.84 24.93
C LEU A 858 4.11 21.16 25.48
N PHE A 859 5.36 21.16 26.03
CA PHE A 859 5.94 22.40 26.57
C PHE A 859 6.13 23.48 25.50
N SER A 860 6.59 23.15 24.29
CA SER A 860 6.73 24.14 23.21
C SER A 860 5.37 24.74 22.79
N ASN A 861 4.29 23.93 22.75
CA ASN A 861 2.93 24.42 22.48
C ASN A 861 2.41 25.30 23.64
N ILE A 862 2.64 24.91 24.89
CA ILE A 862 2.26 25.71 26.07
C ILE A 862 3.02 27.05 26.08
N ILE A 863 4.33 27.03 25.81
CA ILE A 863 5.16 28.24 25.74
C ILE A 863 4.60 29.18 24.65
N LEU A 864 4.26 28.66 23.49
CA LEU A 864 3.62 29.48 22.42
C LEU A 864 2.32 30.14 22.91
N ILE A 865 1.44 29.38 23.58
CA ILE A 865 0.21 29.94 24.15
C ILE A 865 0.52 31.03 25.17
N ILE A 866 1.43 30.79 26.11
CA ILE A 866 1.79 31.75 27.17
C ILE A 866 2.41 33.01 26.56
N VAL A 867 3.33 32.89 25.61
CA VAL A 867 3.95 34.08 24.94
C VAL A 867 2.93 34.93 24.22
N ILE A 868 1.91 34.31 23.63
CA ILE A 868 0.87 35.04 22.88
C ILE A 868 -0.14 35.69 23.83
N THR A 869 -0.56 34.98 24.89
CA THR A 869 -1.71 35.43 25.72
C THR A 869 -1.33 36.18 26.98
N SER A 870 -0.09 36.02 27.52
CA SER A 870 0.30 36.62 28.82
C SER A 870 0.85 38.02 28.67
N ASP A 871 0.33 38.97 29.45
CA ASP A 871 0.82 40.34 29.49
C ASP A 871 2.20 40.50 30.14
N ASN A 872 2.66 39.53 30.91
CA ASN A 872 3.96 39.56 31.56
C ASN A 872 5.13 39.64 30.55
N PHE A 873 4.93 39.21 29.30
CA PHE A 873 5.95 39.29 28.25
C PHE A 873 6.06 40.70 27.60
N ASN A 874 5.20 41.63 27.98
CA ASN A 874 5.32 43.05 27.52
C ASN A 874 6.64 43.67 27.99
N SER A 875 7.15 43.29 29.18
CA SER A 875 8.42 43.77 29.74
C SER A 875 9.65 43.29 29.01
N PHE A 876 9.59 42.18 28.25
CA PHE A 876 10.71 41.64 27.47
C PHE A 876 10.83 42.23 26.06
N GLY A 877 10.03 43.26 25.72
CA GLY A 877 10.08 43.90 24.39
C GLY A 877 9.52 43.06 23.24
N ILE A 878 8.91 41.93 23.55
CA ILE A 878 8.31 41.03 22.56
C ILE A 878 6.88 41.52 22.24
N GLY A 879 6.79 42.61 21.49
CA GLY A 879 5.52 43.20 21.07
C GLY A 879 4.83 44.05 22.12
N LYS A 880 3.80 44.75 21.70
CA LYS A 880 3.02 45.65 22.54
C LYS A 880 2.04 44.90 23.42
N SER A 881 0.88 45.03 23.70
CA SER A 881 -0.05 44.28 24.54
C SER A 881 -0.31 42.82 24.04
N SER A 882 -0.84 41.95 24.89
CA SER A 882 -1.27 40.58 24.55
C SER A 882 -2.28 40.56 23.40
N SER A 883 -3.17 41.55 23.36
CA SER A 883 -4.17 41.69 22.28
C SER A 883 -3.50 41.90 20.91
N VAL A 884 -2.45 42.73 20.85
CA VAL A 884 -1.71 43.01 19.60
C VAL A 884 -0.91 41.76 19.17
N ARG A 885 -0.31 41.04 20.11
CA ARG A 885 0.40 39.76 19.79
C ARG A 885 -0.55 38.72 19.27
N THR A 886 -1.70 38.56 19.90
CA THR A 886 -2.77 37.67 19.46
C THR A 886 -3.24 38.01 18.04
N ALA A 887 -3.54 39.31 17.77
CA ALA A 887 -3.93 39.75 16.44
C ALA A 887 -2.84 39.49 15.38
N ASN A 888 -1.58 39.80 15.69
CA ASN A 888 -0.45 39.54 14.79
C ASN A 888 -0.22 38.04 14.55
N PHE A 889 -0.39 37.20 15.56
CA PHE A 889 -0.32 35.76 15.42
C PHE A 889 -1.39 35.23 14.45
N PHE A 890 -2.64 35.68 14.61
CA PHE A 890 -3.72 35.27 13.69
C PHE A 890 -3.49 35.81 12.27
N LYS A 891 -3.03 37.06 12.10
CA LYS A 891 -2.64 37.57 10.80
C LYS A 891 -1.54 36.70 10.16
N PHE A 892 -0.49 36.38 10.91
CA PHE A 892 0.58 35.49 10.45
C PHE A 892 0.04 34.12 10.04
N LEU A 893 -0.77 33.49 10.90
CA LEU A 893 -1.35 32.15 10.63
C LEU A 893 -2.21 32.19 9.36
N LEU A 894 -3.03 33.21 9.21
CA LEU A 894 -3.90 33.42 8.06
C LEU A 894 -3.10 33.61 6.76
N TYR A 895 -2.14 34.52 6.75
CA TYR A 895 -1.35 34.80 5.54
C TYR A 895 -0.47 33.59 5.18
N ALA A 896 0.11 32.90 6.16
CA ALA A 896 0.90 31.73 5.91
C ALA A 896 0.06 30.58 5.32
N THR A 897 -1.13 30.33 5.86
CA THR A 897 -2.05 29.33 5.30
C THR A 897 -2.56 29.75 3.91
N ALA A 898 -2.79 31.05 3.69
CA ALA A 898 -3.15 31.58 2.38
C ALA A 898 -2.05 31.35 1.34
N VAL A 899 -0.81 31.68 1.67
CA VAL A 899 0.35 31.45 0.78
C VAL A 899 0.49 29.97 0.44
N LEU A 900 0.41 29.08 1.44
CA LEU A 900 0.46 27.63 1.21
C LEU A 900 -0.67 27.15 0.30
N SER A 901 -1.89 27.65 0.50
CA SER A 901 -3.06 27.29 -0.33
C SER A 901 -2.92 27.79 -1.77
N VAL A 902 -2.38 29.01 -1.97
CA VAL A 902 -2.10 29.57 -3.29
C VAL A 902 -1.01 28.75 -4.00
N VAL A 903 0.06 28.38 -3.30
CA VAL A 903 1.12 27.52 -3.87
C VAL A 903 0.54 26.18 -4.32
N ARG A 904 -0.34 25.56 -3.50
CA ARG A 904 -1.04 24.32 -3.87
C ARG A 904 -1.89 24.51 -5.13
N PHE A 905 -2.62 25.60 -5.21
CA PHE A 905 -3.48 25.89 -6.34
C PHE A 905 -2.70 26.18 -7.62
N ILE A 906 -1.59 26.93 -7.56
CA ILE A 906 -0.70 27.17 -8.70
C ILE A 906 -0.11 25.85 -9.21
N GLY A 907 0.37 24.98 -8.30
CA GLY A 907 0.88 23.64 -8.67
C GLY A 907 -0.20 22.79 -9.34
N PHE A 908 -1.43 22.86 -8.85
CA PHE A 908 -2.58 22.20 -9.47
C PHE A 908 -2.86 22.72 -10.89
N LEU A 909 -2.89 24.03 -11.09
CA LEU A 909 -3.09 24.63 -12.42
C LEU A 909 -1.99 24.22 -13.41
N TRP A 910 -0.73 24.24 -12.96
CA TRP A 910 0.39 23.78 -13.75
C TRP A 910 0.24 22.32 -14.16
N PHE A 911 -0.14 21.46 -13.22
CA PHE A 911 -0.41 20.04 -13.48
C PHE A 911 -1.54 19.84 -14.50
N LEU A 912 -2.66 20.55 -14.37
CA LEU A 912 -3.76 20.49 -15.34
C LEU A 912 -3.32 20.93 -16.73
N GLY A 913 -2.59 22.04 -16.83
CA GLY A 913 -2.05 22.55 -18.10
C GLY A 913 -1.12 21.54 -18.77
N LYS A 914 -0.16 20.98 -18.00
CA LYS A 914 0.73 19.93 -18.50
C LYS A 914 -0.04 18.70 -18.96
N THR A 915 -1.02 18.23 -18.18
CA THR A 915 -1.83 17.05 -18.51
C THR A 915 -2.66 17.27 -19.76
N GLY A 916 -3.25 18.46 -19.92
CA GLY A 916 -4.01 18.86 -21.12
C GLY A 916 -3.13 18.89 -22.36
N LEU A 917 -1.97 19.51 -22.29
CA LEU A 917 -0.99 19.55 -23.41
C LEU A 917 -0.50 18.15 -23.77
N MET A 918 -0.17 17.31 -22.78
CA MET A 918 0.26 15.93 -23.03
C MET A 918 -0.83 15.08 -23.67
N CYS A 919 -2.11 15.30 -23.34
CA CYS A 919 -3.22 14.61 -24.00
C CYS A 919 -3.28 14.91 -25.50
N CYS A 920 -2.92 16.13 -25.92
CA CYS A 920 -2.86 16.52 -27.32
C CYS A 920 -1.65 15.99 -28.07
N PHE A 921 -0.51 15.82 -27.40
CA PHE A 921 0.79 15.48 -27.99
C PHE A 921 1.28 14.07 -27.64
N SER A 922 0.56 13.29 -26.82
CA SER A 922 0.97 11.92 -26.48
C SER A 922 0.96 11.02 -27.73
N ARG A 923 1.99 10.24 -27.87
CA ARG A 923 2.04 9.16 -28.86
C ARG A 923 1.00 8.10 -28.48
N ARG A 924 -0.07 7.99 -29.24
CA ARG A 924 -1.11 6.95 -29.09
C ARG A 924 -0.67 5.65 -29.74
#